data_4a19446dea12f90a3169485cb6f41af7
#
_entry.id   4a19446dea12f90a3169485cb6f41af7
#
_cell.length_a   1.000
_cell.length_b   1.000
_cell.length_c   1.000
_cell.angle_alpha   90.00
_cell.angle_beta   90.00
_cell.angle_gamma   90.00
#
_symmetry.space_group_name_H-M   'P 1'
#
loop_
_entity.id
_entity.type
_entity.pdbx_description
1 polymer ?
#
loop_
_entity_poly.entity_id
_entity_poly.type
_entity_poly.pdbx_seq_one_letter_code
_entity_poly.pdbx_strand_id
1 'polypeptide(L)'
;MKFYTLNLEYPLQHIKIKNFTTELGTKIPELNLSYQIFGQDLGTAPVVLINHALTGNSDVAGKNGWWIDIVGKEKAINTEVYSILSFNIPGNGFDGFLIENYKDFIARDVARIFMEGLKKLKINKLFALIGGSLGGGIAWEMVALNNKLTQHFLPIATDWKSTDWLIANCQIQEQFLVNSSNPVHDARMHAMLCYRTPESFKERFHRTKKENSDIFNVESWLLHHGKKLQERYQLSSYKLMNQLLKSIDVTQNEEKNSSLLDKVEANIHIIGVDSDLFFTAEENRETHKKLALTKENVTYNEINSVHGHDAFLIEYDQLQKILEPIFNKDYSAKKMKVIKFGGKSLANGKGLQNTIEIILDKHKKGEKFTVVVSARGTTTNDLEAILEKAAKKEAYKTTLDALKAYQQEPSKKVDFSKEFKTLETIFEGVSLLGDYSNKIKDEVLAQGELLSTKLVASLLEEKGVVAKSADTRNLIITDENFGNAQPIHALSSENIIAYFNENTKPVNILSGFIASNEKGETTTLGRNGSNYTAALIANYLDADELQNYTHVSGIFTANPDLVADAKKIEKLSFSEANELANFGATILHAKTIIPLLEKNINLRILNTFQKEDKGTLITAESSEKGIKSISTINNVSLLNFEGRGLLGKVGVDARIFKALSEKNISVSIISQGSSERGIGLIIDGNRANEAVLALEREFENDFYAQDVNQISIVDDVAVISIIGQDLSEFHLPYNALIKNQ
;
A
#
# COMPACT_ATOMS: atom_id res chain seq x y z
N MET A 1 8.44 52.53 -2.77
CA MET A 1 8.76 51.14 -2.36
C MET A 1 7.79 50.75 -1.27
N LYS A 2 6.78 49.91 -1.57
CA LYS A 2 5.94 49.32 -0.53
C LYS A 2 6.60 47.99 -0.13
N PHE A 3 7.30 47.96 0.98
CA PHE A 3 7.66 46.74 1.67
C PHE A 3 6.34 46.14 2.17
N TYR A 4 5.93 45.05 1.55
CA TYR A 4 4.91 44.22 2.15
C TYR A 4 5.53 43.64 3.42
N THR A 5 5.08 44.08 4.59
CA THR A 5 5.25 43.31 5.83
C THR A 5 4.51 42.01 5.62
N LEU A 6 5.24 40.98 5.22
CA LEU A 6 4.75 39.61 5.16
C LEU A 6 4.37 39.24 6.59
N ASN A 7 3.08 39.07 6.83
CA ASN A 7 2.58 38.48 8.08
C ASN A 7 2.83 36.98 7.98
N LEU A 8 4.10 36.56 8.19
CA LEU A 8 4.50 35.18 8.15
C LEU A 8 4.10 34.52 9.46
N GLU A 9 3.45 33.37 9.38
CA GLU A 9 3.09 32.54 10.54
C GLU A 9 4.35 32.11 11.30
N TYR A 10 5.44 31.83 10.57
CA TYR A 10 6.76 31.53 11.10
C TYR A 10 7.72 32.65 10.80
N PRO A 11 8.39 33.21 11.84
CA PRO A 11 9.19 34.41 11.67
C PRO A 11 10.44 34.15 10.81
N LEU A 12 10.74 35.11 9.94
CA LEU A 12 11.99 35.11 9.19
C LEU A 12 13.14 35.49 10.12
N GLN A 13 14.16 34.63 10.21
CA GLN A 13 15.36 34.81 11.02
C GLN A 13 16.56 35.08 10.14
N HIS A 14 17.63 35.64 10.69
CA HIS A 14 18.79 36.12 9.94
C HIS A 14 20.11 35.71 10.60
N ILE A 15 21.06 35.26 9.79
CA ILE A 15 22.45 34.98 10.16
C ILE A 15 23.37 35.92 9.36
N LYS A 16 24.25 36.61 10.03
CA LYS A 16 25.30 37.39 9.38
C LYS A 16 26.55 36.53 9.18
N ILE A 17 26.97 36.43 7.93
CA ILE A 17 28.21 35.77 7.50
C ILE A 17 29.21 36.86 7.13
N LYS A 18 30.35 36.92 7.84
CA LYS A 18 31.38 37.93 7.65
C LYS A 18 32.55 37.37 6.83
N ASN A 19 33.19 38.28 6.04
CA ASN A 19 34.39 37.97 5.28
C ASN A 19 34.26 36.75 4.36
N PHE A 20 33.14 36.63 3.67
CA PHE A 20 32.91 35.55 2.71
C PHE A 20 33.69 35.85 1.42
N THR A 21 34.37 34.84 0.87
CA THR A 21 35.05 34.96 -0.45
C THR A 21 34.43 33.91 -1.37
N THR A 22 33.91 34.35 -2.53
CA THR A 22 33.34 33.45 -3.54
C THR A 22 34.41 32.54 -4.15
N GLU A 23 34.01 31.46 -4.80
CA GLU A 23 34.93 30.59 -5.57
C GLU A 23 35.66 31.34 -6.66
N LEU A 24 35.09 32.43 -7.21
CA LEU A 24 35.69 33.29 -8.20
C LEU A 24 36.57 34.39 -7.58
N GLY A 25 36.74 34.41 -6.26
CA GLY A 25 37.67 35.28 -5.55
C GLY A 25 37.11 36.64 -5.11
N THR A 26 35.82 36.91 -5.33
CA THR A 26 35.19 38.16 -4.89
C THR A 26 35.00 38.17 -3.38
N LYS A 27 35.50 39.19 -2.70
CA LYS A 27 35.42 39.36 -1.24
C LYS A 27 34.16 40.12 -0.86
N ILE A 28 33.33 39.51 0.00
CA ILE A 28 32.09 40.08 0.53
C ILE A 28 32.26 40.29 2.04
N PRO A 29 32.32 41.56 2.50
CA PRO A 29 32.56 41.85 3.92
C PRO A 29 31.51 41.30 4.86
N GLU A 30 30.24 41.41 4.49
CA GLU A 30 29.10 40.87 5.24
C GLU A 30 27.99 40.44 4.28
N LEU A 31 27.45 39.22 4.49
CA LEU A 31 26.33 38.65 3.76
C LEU A 31 25.25 38.26 4.75
N ASN A 32 24.01 38.59 4.43
CA ASN A 32 22.85 38.21 5.23
C ASN A 32 22.23 36.90 4.68
N LEU A 33 22.11 35.90 5.54
CA LEU A 33 21.45 34.62 5.25
C LEU A 33 20.16 34.55 6.06
N SER A 34 19.02 34.63 5.41
CA SER A 34 17.73 34.49 6.04
C SER A 34 17.24 33.05 6.00
N TYR A 35 16.41 32.65 7.00
CA TYR A 35 15.90 31.30 7.15
C TYR A 35 14.60 31.26 7.97
N GLN A 36 13.88 30.15 7.86
CA GLN A 36 12.72 29.83 8.68
C GLN A 36 12.84 28.43 9.26
N ILE A 37 12.20 28.23 10.41
CA ILE A 37 12.11 26.94 11.10
C ILE A 37 10.65 26.59 11.28
N PHE A 38 10.31 25.33 11.01
CA PHE A 38 8.96 24.79 11.17
C PHE A 38 9.04 23.52 12.03
N GLY A 39 7.96 23.26 12.77
CA GLY A 39 7.88 22.08 13.61
C GLY A 39 8.62 22.23 14.94
N GLN A 40 9.46 21.24 15.28
CA GLN A 40 10.15 21.21 16.55
C GLN A 40 11.32 22.19 16.63
N ASP A 41 11.64 22.68 17.81
CA ASP A 41 12.77 23.57 18.02
C ASP A 41 14.10 22.89 17.66
N LEU A 42 15.05 23.68 17.14
CA LEU A 42 16.39 23.17 16.83
C LEU A 42 17.07 22.61 18.07
N GLY A 43 17.63 21.43 17.94
CA GLY A 43 18.29 20.71 19.02
C GLY A 43 17.35 19.81 19.86
N THR A 44 16.05 19.83 19.62
CA THR A 44 15.08 18.96 20.32
C THR A 44 14.62 17.78 19.46
N ALA A 45 14.79 17.86 18.14
CA ALA A 45 14.39 16.85 17.19
C ALA A 45 15.39 16.72 16.02
N PRO A 46 15.34 15.62 15.25
CA PRO A 46 16.17 15.48 14.05
C PRO A 46 15.89 16.59 13.04
N VAL A 47 16.97 17.15 12.44
CA VAL A 47 16.86 18.31 11.54
C VAL A 47 16.73 17.85 10.10
N VAL A 48 15.72 18.37 9.40
CA VAL A 48 15.51 18.24 7.96
C VAL A 48 15.78 19.59 7.30
N LEU A 49 16.77 19.68 6.42
CA LEU A 49 17.02 20.89 5.63
C LEU A 49 16.36 20.75 4.25
N ILE A 50 15.52 21.73 3.90
CA ILE A 50 14.84 21.79 2.61
C ILE A 50 15.33 23.01 1.81
N ASN A 51 16.00 22.76 0.69
CA ASN A 51 16.45 23.78 -0.26
C ASN A 51 15.38 24.04 -1.30
N HIS A 52 14.96 25.30 -1.45
CA HIS A 52 13.93 25.69 -2.39
C HIS A 52 14.40 25.73 -3.85
N ALA A 53 13.46 25.56 -4.79
CA ALA A 53 13.70 25.68 -6.23
C ALA A 53 13.93 27.15 -6.67
N LEU A 54 14.23 27.37 -7.95
CA LEU A 54 14.66 28.65 -8.55
C LEU A 54 13.83 29.85 -8.12
N THR A 55 12.51 29.77 -8.15
CA THR A 55 11.58 30.86 -7.79
C THR A 55 10.92 30.66 -6.42
N GLY A 56 11.45 29.72 -5.61
CA GLY A 56 11.00 29.45 -4.26
C GLY A 56 11.58 30.39 -3.20
N ASN A 57 11.32 30.07 -1.96
CA ASN A 57 11.80 30.77 -0.78
C ASN A 57 11.79 29.84 0.45
N SER A 58 12.17 30.36 1.62
CA SER A 58 12.22 29.60 2.87
C SER A 58 10.83 29.24 3.45
N ASP A 59 9.73 29.82 2.99
CA ASP A 59 8.37 29.50 3.48
C ASP A 59 7.88 28.18 2.87
N VAL A 60 8.29 27.06 3.47
CA VAL A 60 8.02 25.71 2.98
C VAL A 60 6.65 25.22 3.49
N ALA A 61 6.34 25.46 4.77
CA ALA A 61 5.20 24.87 5.49
C ALA A 61 4.30 25.90 6.20
N GLY A 62 4.51 27.22 6.02
CA GLY A 62 3.62 28.24 6.53
C GLY A 62 2.29 28.29 5.75
N LYS A 63 1.35 29.11 6.17
CA LYS A 63 0.01 29.25 5.57
C LYS A 63 0.01 29.37 4.03
N ASN A 64 1.07 29.97 3.47
CA ASN A 64 1.29 30.09 2.03
C ASN A 64 2.51 29.32 1.56
N GLY A 65 2.96 28.34 2.35
CA GLY A 65 4.12 27.53 2.06
C GLY A 65 3.96 26.77 0.75
N TRP A 66 5.03 26.71 -0.02
CA TRP A 66 4.97 26.11 -1.36
C TRP A 66 4.94 24.57 -1.34
N TRP A 67 5.11 23.95 -0.17
CA TRP A 67 5.12 22.47 -0.01
C TRP A 67 4.27 21.96 1.16
N ILE A 68 3.20 22.68 1.51
CA ILE A 68 2.29 22.36 2.63
C ILE A 68 1.61 20.99 2.49
N ASP A 69 1.54 20.44 1.27
CA ASP A 69 0.98 19.10 1.04
C ASP A 69 1.94 17.99 1.42
N ILE A 70 3.25 18.27 1.49
CA ILE A 70 4.30 17.32 1.86
C ILE A 70 4.83 17.58 3.29
N VAL A 71 4.89 18.85 3.71
CA VAL A 71 5.47 19.28 4.99
C VAL A 71 4.39 19.86 5.89
N GLY A 72 4.17 19.25 7.03
CA GLY A 72 3.13 19.70 7.98
C GLY A 72 2.81 18.64 9.01
N LYS A 73 1.84 18.93 9.87
CA LYS A 73 1.30 17.96 10.82
C LYS A 73 0.69 16.79 10.05
N GLU A 74 1.06 15.56 10.42
CA GLU A 74 0.58 14.31 9.80
C GLU A 74 0.87 14.20 8.28
N LYS A 75 1.82 15.01 7.76
CA LYS A 75 2.30 14.91 6.37
C LYS A 75 3.52 13.99 6.29
N ALA A 76 3.98 13.69 5.07
CA ALA A 76 5.16 12.85 4.84
C ALA A 76 6.37 13.35 5.63
N ILE A 77 6.59 14.66 5.70
CA ILE A 77 7.59 15.29 6.55
C ILE A 77 6.84 15.95 7.72
N ASN A 78 6.74 15.21 8.82
CA ASN A 78 5.87 15.58 9.95
C ASN A 78 6.53 16.63 10.85
N THR A 79 5.93 17.80 10.95
CA THR A 79 6.35 18.90 11.84
C THR A 79 6.25 18.58 13.32
N GLU A 80 5.52 17.54 13.73
CA GLU A 80 5.49 17.08 15.13
C GLU A 80 6.70 16.20 15.47
N VAL A 81 7.47 15.71 14.48
CA VAL A 81 8.60 14.80 14.63
C VAL A 81 9.93 15.47 14.36
N TYR A 82 9.98 16.38 13.39
CA TYR A 82 11.21 16.96 12.88
C TYR A 82 11.32 18.47 13.14
N SER A 83 12.54 18.96 13.28
CA SER A 83 12.88 20.38 13.12
C SER A 83 13.17 20.64 11.65
N ILE A 84 12.32 21.39 10.97
CA ILE A 84 12.44 21.64 9.53
C ILE A 84 13.04 23.01 9.33
N LEU A 85 14.21 23.06 8.72
CA LEU A 85 14.97 24.27 8.40
C LEU A 85 14.93 24.52 6.91
N SER A 86 14.71 25.78 6.51
CA SER A 86 14.86 26.20 5.12
C SER A 86 15.56 27.55 5.06
N PHE A 87 16.66 27.62 4.31
CA PHE A 87 17.36 28.86 4.02
C PHE A 87 16.80 29.50 2.75
N ASN A 88 16.81 30.83 2.69
CA ASN A 88 16.70 31.53 1.41
C ASN A 88 18.05 31.52 0.69
N ILE A 89 18.05 31.22 -0.60
CA ILE A 89 19.24 31.47 -1.42
C ILE A 89 19.54 32.97 -1.37
N PRO A 90 20.72 33.39 -0.89
CA PRO A 90 21.03 34.81 -0.76
C PRO A 90 20.85 35.54 -2.07
N GLY A 91 20.19 36.67 -2.06
CA GLY A 91 19.88 37.44 -3.25
C GLY A 91 18.61 37.00 -4.00
N ASN A 92 17.82 36.01 -3.50
CA ASN A 92 16.51 35.67 -4.08
C ASN A 92 15.45 36.78 -3.88
N GLY A 93 15.73 37.77 -3.04
CA GLY A 93 14.91 38.94 -2.80
C GLY A 93 13.72 38.72 -1.86
N PHE A 94 13.53 37.52 -1.30
CA PHE A 94 12.42 37.22 -0.37
C PHE A 94 12.53 38.05 0.94
N ASP A 95 13.74 38.23 1.43
CA ASP A 95 14.06 39.07 2.61
C ASP A 95 14.42 40.49 2.26
N GLY A 96 14.29 40.89 1.00
CA GLY A 96 14.69 42.19 0.47
C GLY A 96 16.18 42.33 0.17
N PHE A 97 17.01 41.31 0.44
CA PHE A 97 18.41 41.32 0.10
C PHE A 97 18.63 40.94 -1.37
N LEU A 98 19.43 41.76 -2.08
CA LEU A 98 19.74 41.58 -3.50
C LEU A 98 21.25 41.52 -3.72
N ILE A 99 21.67 40.80 -4.73
CA ILE A 99 23.05 40.69 -5.19
C ILE A 99 23.14 41.27 -6.62
N GLU A 100 23.83 42.38 -6.77
CA GLU A 100 23.99 43.05 -8.08
C GLU A 100 25.00 42.33 -8.97
N ASN A 101 26.15 41.94 -8.41
CA ASN A 101 27.22 41.25 -9.12
C ASN A 101 26.96 39.74 -9.17
N TYR A 102 25.81 39.33 -9.71
CA TYR A 102 25.37 37.95 -9.73
C TYR A 102 26.33 36.97 -10.41
N LYS A 103 27.16 37.44 -11.36
CA LYS A 103 28.14 36.61 -12.07
C LYS A 103 29.32 36.17 -11.20
N ASP A 104 29.51 36.81 -10.05
CA ASP A 104 30.53 36.42 -9.08
C ASP A 104 30.15 35.21 -8.22
N PHE A 105 28.92 34.73 -8.35
CA PHE A 105 28.40 33.62 -7.58
C PHE A 105 28.13 32.37 -8.44
N ILE A 106 28.46 31.21 -7.88
CA ILE A 106 28.13 29.90 -8.42
C ILE A 106 27.36 29.06 -7.37
N ALA A 107 26.78 27.94 -7.78
CA ALA A 107 26.00 27.08 -6.89
C ALA A 107 26.76 26.62 -5.63
N ARG A 108 28.06 26.34 -5.78
CA ARG A 108 28.95 25.98 -4.67
C ARG A 108 29.11 27.10 -3.64
N ASP A 109 29.07 28.35 -4.02
CA ASP A 109 29.13 29.48 -3.08
C ASP A 109 27.90 29.46 -2.17
N VAL A 110 26.71 29.20 -2.72
CA VAL A 110 25.47 29.06 -1.93
C VAL A 110 25.55 27.86 -0.99
N ALA A 111 26.08 26.74 -1.46
CA ALA A 111 26.30 25.56 -0.60
C ALA A 111 27.23 25.89 0.57
N ARG A 112 28.34 26.62 0.33
CA ARG A 112 29.29 27.10 1.37
C ARG A 112 28.61 28.05 2.35
N ILE A 113 27.77 28.95 1.87
CA ILE A 113 27.00 29.88 2.70
C ILE A 113 26.02 29.08 3.60
N PHE A 114 25.32 28.09 3.06
CA PHE A 114 24.41 27.23 3.85
C PHE A 114 25.19 26.43 4.88
N MET A 115 26.36 25.90 4.54
CA MET A 115 27.25 25.22 5.49
C MET A 115 27.69 26.13 6.66
N GLU A 116 28.04 27.40 6.37
CA GLU A 116 28.34 28.39 7.42
C GLU A 116 27.07 28.70 8.26
N GLY A 117 25.88 28.75 7.64
CA GLY A 117 24.61 28.88 8.33
C GLY A 117 24.37 27.73 9.33
N LEU A 118 24.52 26.48 8.88
CA LEU A 118 24.39 25.28 9.73
C LEU A 118 25.37 25.33 10.92
N LYS A 119 26.62 25.69 10.66
CA LYS A 119 27.64 25.82 11.70
C LYS A 119 27.26 26.87 12.76
N LYS A 120 26.74 28.04 12.35
CA LYS A 120 26.27 29.08 13.29
C LYS A 120 25.06 28.66 14.07
N LEU A 121 24.17 27.82 13.50
CA LEU A 121 23.04 27.19 14.19
C LEU A 121 23.44 25.96 15.02
N LYS A 122 24.74 25.61 15.07
CA LYS A 122 25.31 24.45 15.76
C LYS A 122 24.73 23.12 15.27
N ILE A 123 24.37 23.03 14.01
CA ILE A 123 23.87 21.81 13.38
C ILE A 123 25.05 21.11 12.69
N ASN A 124 25.49 20.01 13.26
CA ASN A 124 26.64 19.24 12.77
C ASN A 124 26.26 18.13 11.81
N LYS A 125 25.00 17.63 11.91
CA LYS A 125 24.48 16.55 11.08
C LYS A 125 22.97 16.74 10.86
N LEU A 126 22.54 16.48 9.65
CA LEU A 126 21.12 16.49 9.26
C LEU A 126 20.58 15.06 9.30
N PHE A 127 19.30 14.90 9.62
CA PHE A 127 18.57 13.67 9.34
C PHE A 127 18.35 13.52 7.84
N ALA A 128 17.83 14.59 7.19
CA ALA A 128 17.65 14.60 5.75
C ALA A 128 18.04 15.97 5.15
N LEU A 129 18.63 15.93 3.96
CA LEU A 129 18.83 17.06 3.08
C LEU A 129 18.01 16.85 1.81
N ILE A 130 17.06 17.75 1.57
CA ILE A 130 16.15 17.68 0.42
C ILE A 130 16.34 18.90 -0.44
N GLY A 131 16.37 18.72 -1.76
CA GLY A 131 16.39 19.84 -2.68
C GLY A 131 15.68 19.51 -3.98
N GLY A 132 14.78 20.38 -4.42
CA GLY A 132 14.12 20.30 -5.72
C GLY A 132 14.79 21.22 -6.75
N SER A 133 15.00 20.75 -7.98
CA SER A 133 15.55 21.57 -9.06
C SER A 133 16.87 22.25 -8.68
N LEU A 134 16.98 23.59 -8.80
CA LEU A 134 18.17 24.35 -8.35
C LEU A 134 18.55 24.02 -6.88
N GLY A 135 17.57 23.92 -6.00
CA GLY A 135 17.81 23.55 -4.59
C GLY A 135 18.46 22.19 -4.43
N GLY A 136 18.17 21.26 -5.32
CA GLY A 136 18.80 19.94 -5.39
C GLY A 136 20.23 20.02 -5.89
N GLY A 137 20.52 20.83 -6.90
CA GLY A 137 21.89 21.11 -7.36
C GLY A 137 22.76 21.70 -6.25
N ILE A 138 22.22 22.64 -5.47
CA ILE A 138 22.91 23.17 -4.28
C ILE A 138 23.11 22.08 -3.22
N ALA A 139 22.14 21.19 -3.04
CA ALA A 139 22.26 20.09 -2.09
C ALA A 139 23.33 19.06 -2.53
N TRP A 140 23.49 18.79 -3.83
CA TRP A 140 24.60 18.01 -4.37
C TRP A 140 25.97 18.64 -4.05
N GLU A 141 26.10 19.96 -4.21
CA GLU A 141 27.30 20.67 -3.80
C GLU A 141 27.57 20.58 -2.29
N MET A 142 26.53 20.65 -1.45
CA MET A 142 26.67 20.53 0.01
C MET A 142 27.19 19.14 0.42
N VAL A 143 26.67 18.05 -0.13
CA VAL A 143 27.16 16.70 0.19
C VAL A 143 28.54 16.41 -0.39
N ALA A 144 28.91 17.04 -1.49
CA ALA A 144 30.27 16.99 -2.03
C ALA A 144 31.28 17.73 -1.14
N LEU A 145 30.90 18.86 -0.52
CA LEU A 145 31.70 19.62 0.43
C LEU A 145 31.83 18.90 1.80
N ASN A 146 30.80 18.18 2.21
CA ASN A 146 30.81 17.40 3.47
C ASN A 146 30.08 16.07 3.28
N ASN A 147 30.83 15.03 3.04
CA ASN A 147 30.33 13.69 2.76
C ASN A 147 29.58 13.01 3.93
N LYS A 148 29.63 13.57 5.16
CA LYS A 148 28.96 13.10 6.37
C LYS A 148 27.83 14.01 6.83
N LEU A 149 27.46 15.01 6.01
CA LEU A 149 26.52 16.07 6.37
C LEU A 149 25.15 15.54 6.79
N THR A 150 24.64 14.54 6.10
CA THR A 150 23.27 14.05 6.28
C THR A 150 23.19 12.55 6.32
N GLN A 151 22.14 12.01 6.95
CA GLN A 151 21.84 10.58 6.93
C GLN A 151 21.11 10.19 5.64
N HIS A 152 20.15 11.01 5.20
CA HIS A 152 19.40 10.82 3.96
C HIS A 152 19.59 12.03 3.06
N PHE A 153 19.87 11.80 1.78
CA PHE A 153 19.99 12.83 0.76
C PHE A 153 18.97 12.58 -0.36
N LEU A 154 18.10 13.57 -0.61
CA LEU A 154 16.96 13.46 -1.52
C LEU A 154 17.03 14.58 -2.59
N PRO A 155 17.79 14.38 -3.67
CA PRO A 155 17.74 15.24 -4.85
C PRO A 155 16.49 14.91 -5.68
N ILE A 156 15.65 15.93 -5.95
CA ILE A 156 14.35 15.77 -6.65
C ILE A 156 14.37 16.62 -7.93
N ALA A 157 14.10 16.01 -9.07
CA ALA A 157 14.08 16.65 -10.39
C ALA A 157 15.32 17.54 -10.60
N THR A 158 16.51 16.97 -10.38
CA THR A 158 17.82 17.67 -10.38
C THR A 158 18.97 16.70 -10.62
N ASP A 159 20.17 17.22 -10.92
CA ASP A 159 21.36 16.40 -11.03
C ASP A 159 22.59 17.10 -10.43
N TRP A 160 23.70 16.37 -10.27
CA TRP A 160 24.97 16.83 -9.71
C TRP A 160 25.76 17.75 -10.64
N LYS A 161 25.36 17.83 -11.91
CA LYS A 161 26.00 18.67 -12.94
C LYS A 161 24.97 19.16 -13.94
N SER A 162 25.04 20.45 -14.29
CA SER A 162 24.25 21.00 -15.38
C SER A 162 24.79 20.53 -16.73
N THR A 163 23.90 19.91 -17.51
CA THR A 163 24.21 19.40 -18.85
C THR A 163 24.27 20.53 -19.89
N ASP A 164 24.79 20.23 -21.07
CA ASP A 164 24.77 21.18 -22.20
C ASP A 164 23.37 21.65 -22.56
N TRP A 165 22.36 20.75 -22.41
CA TRP A 165 20.95 21.10 -22.61
C TRP A 165 20.48 22.16 -21.62
N LEU A 166 20.75 21.95 -20.32
CA LEU A 166 20.38 22.90 -19.28
C LEU A 166 21.14 24.21 -19.41
N ILE A 167 22.45 24.16 -19.72
CA ILE A 167 23.27 25.33 -19.98
C ILE A 167 22.72 26.15 -21.15
N ALA A 168 22.32 25.50 -22.26
CA ALA A 168 21.70 26.15 -23.40
C ALA A 168 20.38 26.85 -23.02
N ASN A 169 19.52 26.19 -22.24
CA ASN A 169 18.29 26.80 -21.70
C ASN A 169 18.61 28.04 -20.84
N CYS A 170 19.60 27.96 -19.94
CA CYS A 170 20.03 29.09 -19.14
C CYS A 170 20.57 30.23 -20.01
N GLN A 171 21.25 29.94 -21.13
CA GLN A 171 21.73 30.94 -22.06
C GLN A 171 20.58 31.67 -22.76
N ILE A 172 19.51 30.98 -23.16
CA ILE A 172 18.32 31.63 -23.74
C ILE A 172 17.63 32.48 -22.66
N GLN A 173 17.50 31.99 -21.42
CA GLN A 173 17.02 32.81 -20.30
C GLN A 173 17.83 34.10 -20.10
N GLU A 174 19.15 34.01 -20.13
CA GLU A 174 20.06 35.18 -20.03
C GLU A 174 19.74 36.20 -21.11
N GLN A 175 19.47 35.77 -22.36
CA GLN A 175 19.12 36.69 -23.46
C GLN A 175 17.79 37.43 -23.17
N PHE A 176 16.78 36.77 -22.66
CA PHE A 176 15.55 37.44 -22.25
C PHE A 176 15.79 38.42 -21.10
N LEU A 177 16.55 38.01 -20.09
CA LEU A 177 16.85 38.83 -18.90
C LEU A 177 17.70 40.06 -19.18
N VAL A 178 18.45 40.09 -20.29
CA VAL A 178 19.34 41.20 -20.67
C VAL A 178 18.69 42.10 -21.72
N ASN A 179 17.99 41.53 -22.72
CA ASN A 179 17.60 42.23 -23.95
C ASN A 179 16.10 42.51 -24.05
N SER A 180 15.23 41.86 -23.27
CA SER A 180 13.80 42.10 -23.38
C SER A 180 13.38 43.41 -22.70
N SER A 181 12.32 44.03 -23.20
CA SER A 181 11.64 45.17 -22.58
C SER A 181 10.85 44.73 -21.30
N ASN A 182 10.49 43.46 -21.19
CA ASN A 182 9.83 42.85 -20.05
C ASN A 182 10.59 41.59 -19.55
N PRO A 183 11.83 41.76 -19.04
CA PRO A 183 12.76 40.64 -18.91
C PRO A 183 12.28 39.49 -18.05
N VAL A 184 11.76 39.75 -16.85
CA VAL A 184 11.26 38.68 -15.94
C VAL A 184 10.00 37.99 -16.50
N HIS A 185 9.11 38.79 -17.11
CA HIS A 185 7.90 38.29 -17.74
C HIS A 185 8.21 37.32 -18.88
N ASP A 186 9.06 37.76 -19.82
CA ASP A 186 9.36 36.99 -21.03
C ASP A 186 10.18 35.73 -20.74
N ALA A 187 11.16 35.87 -19.85
CA ALA A 187 11.95 34.76 -19.35
C ALA A 187 11.05 33.71 -18.69
N ARG A 188 10.02 34.12 -17.90
CA ARG A 188 9.07 33.19 -17.28
C ARG A 188 8.20 32.46 -18.28
N MET A 189 7.71 33.14 -19.34
CA MET A 189 6.94 32.49 -20.40
C MET A 189 7.72 31.36 -21.06
N HIS A 190 8.99 31.63 -21.42
CA HIS A 190 9.87 30.60 -21.97
C HIS A 190 10.11 29.44 -20.96
N ALA A 191 10.39 29.76 -19.71
CA ALA A 191 10.61 28.73 -18.67
C ALA A 191 9.41 27.79 -18.52
N MET A 192 8.18 28.29 -18.67
CA MET A 192 6.98 27.45 -18.59
C MET A 192 6.88 26.41 -19.72
N LEU A 193 7.51 26.62 -20.86
CA LEU A 193 7.62 25.62 -21.92
C LEU A 193 8.62 24.51 -21.57
N CYS A 194 9.65 24.81 -20.79
CA CYS A 194 10.63 23.83 -20.32
C CYS A 194 10.11 23.06 -19.08
N TYR A 195 9.24 23.68 -18.28
CA TYR A 195 8.71 23.07 -17.04
C TYR A 195 7.46 22.21 -17.30
N ARG A 196 6.85 22.28 -18.48
CA ARG A 196 5.66 21.52 -18.89
C ARG A 196 5.92 20.75 -20.17
N THR A 197 5.15 19.71 -20.40
CA THR A 197 5.24 18.92 -21.63
C THR A 197 4.19 19.31 -22.65
N PRO A 198 4.37 18.96 -23.93
CA PRO A 198 3.35 19.11 -24.95
C PRO A 198 2.03 18.39 -24.59
N GLU A 199 2.12 17.21 -23.94
CA GLU A 199 0.97 16.44 -23.46
C GLU A 199 0.19 17.20 -22.41
N SER A 200 0.88 17.79 -21.41
CA SER A 200 0.25 18.63 -20.38
C SER A 200 -0.48 19.83 -20.99
N PHE A 201 0.10 20.47 -22.00
CA PHE A 201 -0.57 21.54 -22.72
C PHE A 201 -1.79 21.05 -23.51
N LYS A 202 -1.70 19.90 -24.17
CA LYS A 202 -2.81 19.30 -24.93
C LYS A 202 -3.97 18.97 -23.99
N GLU A 203 -3.71 18.29 -22.88
CA GLU A 203 -4.75 17.93 -21.89
C GLU A 203 -5.42 19.14 -21.24
N ARG A 204 -4.67 20.22 -21.06
CA ARG A 204 -5.21 21.42 -20.41
C ARG A 204 -5.98 22.34 -21.34
N PHE A 205 -5.52 22.55 -22.56
CA PHE A 205 -5.98 23.65 -23.41
C PHE A 205 -6.81 23.23 -24.61
N HIS A 206 -6.65 22.01 -25.12
CA HIS A 206 -7.42 21.45 -26.26
C HIS A 206 -7.56 22.42 -27.44
N ARG A 207 -6.58 23.32 -27.62
CA ARG A 207 -6.59 24.39 -28.65
C ARG A 207 -7.81 25.30 -28.55
N THR A 208 -8.36 25.49 -27.36
CA THR A 208 -9.54 26.35 -27.12
C THR A 208 -9.15 27.82 -27.00
N LYS A 209 -10.07 28.72 -27.37
CA LYS A 209 -9.95 30.16 -27.21
C LYS A 209 -10.65 30.65 -25.94
N LYS A 210 -10.19 31.80 -25.40
CA LYS A 210 -10.83 32.49 -24.31
C LYS A 210 -12.19 33.07 -24.77
N GLU A 211 -13.21 32.98 -23.95
CA GLU A 211 -14.52 33.53 -24.26
C GLU A 211 -14.44 35.01 -24.67
N ASN A 212 -15.15 35.37 -25.75
CA ASN A 212 -15.20 36.71 -26.32
C ASN A 212 -13.83 37.30 -26.71
N SER A 213 -12.87 36.45 -27.11
CA SER A 213 -11.51 36.88 -27.49
C SER A 213 -10.96 35.96 -28.57
N ASP A 214 -10.05 36.50 -29.42
CA ASP A 214 -9.30 35.73 -30.41
C ASP A 214 -8.06 35.05 -29.86
N ILE A 215 -7.73 35.27 -28.56
CA ILE A 215 -6.55 34.76 -27.88
C ILE A 215 -6.80 33.30 -27.46
N PHE A 216 -5.86 32.39 -27.74
CA PHE A 216 -5.93 31.03 -27.24
C PHE A 216 -5.75 30.98 -25.71
N ASN A 217 -6.41 30.04 -25.05
CA ASN A 217 -6.27 29.86 -23.60
C ASN A 217 -4.83 29.63 -23.17
N VAL A 218 -4.01 28.95 -23.97
CA VAL A 218 -2.59 28.73 -23.70
C VAL A 218 -1.80 30.04 -23.74
N GLU A 219 -2.10 30.97 -24.68
CA GLU A 219 -1.46 32.30 -24.72
C GLU A 219 -1.81 33.11 -23.47
N SER A 220 -3.09 33.16 -23.12
CA SER A 220 -3.56 33.83 -21.90
C SER A 220 -2.90 33.26 -20.63
N TRP A 221 -2.69 31.94 -20.57
CA TRP A 221 -2.04 31.28 -19.45
C TRP A 221 -0.55 31.64 -19.35
N LEU A 222 0.18 31.63 -20.45
CA LEU A 222 1.60 32.02 -20.48
C LEU A 222 1.78 33.48 -20.05
N LEU A 223 0.98 34.41 -20.60
CA LEU A 223 0.99 35.82 -20.22
C LEU A 223 0.69 36.03 -18.73
N HIS A 224 -0.27 35.27 -18.19
CA HIS A 224 -0.57 35.31 -16.76
C HIS A 224 0.62 34.89 -15.90
N HIS A 225 1.30 33.80 -16.26
CA HIS A 225 2.47 33.33 -15.51
C HIS A 225 3.63 34.30 -15.59
N GLY A 226 3.89 34.91 -16.76
CA GLY A 226 4.86 35.96 -16.94
C GLY A 226 4.60 37.15 -16.03
N LYS A 227 3.37 37.68 -16.06
CA LYS A 227 2.91 38.80 -15.21
C LYS A 227 3.03 38.49 -13.73
N LYS A 228 2.51 37.33 -13.30
CA LYS A 228 2.53 36.88 -11.89
C LYS A 228 3.96 36.81 -11.32
N LEU A 229 4.94 36.36 -12.10
CA LEU A 229 6.33 36.32 -11.65
C LEU A 229 6.94 37.74 -11.62
N GLN A 230 6.70 38.53 -12.63
CA GLN A 230 7.20 39.93 -12.71
C GLN A 230 6.74 40.79 -11.52
N GLU A 231 5.54 40.57 -11.03
CA GLU A 231 4.97 41.29 -9.88
C GLU A 231 5.67 40.96 -8.55
N ARG A 232 6.27 39.76 -8.42
CA ARG A 232 6.83 39.27 -7.15
C ARG A 232 8.34 39.02 -7.16
N TYR A 233 8.99 39.04 -8.33
CA TYR A 233 10.39 38.62 -8.46
C TYR A 233 11.24 39.74 -9.09
N GLN A 234 12.39 40.06 -8.49
CA GLN A 234 13.29 41.09 -8.96
C GLN A 234 14.15 40.58 -10.12
N LEU A 235 14.50 41.48 -11.04
CA LEU A 235 15.36 41.14 -12.19
C LEU A 235 16.74 40.63 -11.76
N SER A 236 17.40 41.31 -10.79
CA SER A 236 18.71 40.89 -10.25
C SER A 236 18.62 39.50 -9.61
N SER A 237 17.54 39.23 -8.88
CA SER A 237 17.31 37.90 -8.29
C SER A 237 17.16 36.82 -9.36
N TYR A 238 16.40 37.07 -10.43
CA TYR A 238 16.22 36.06 -11.49
C TYR A 238 17.50 35.81 -12.27
N LYS A 239 18.29 36.87 -12.55
CA LYS A 239 19.63 36.74 -13.17
C LYS A 239 20.55 35.88 -12.31
N LEU A 240 20.57 36.12 -10.99
CA LEU A 240 21.36 35.31 -10.06
C LEU A 240 20.91 33.85 -10.07
N MET A 241 19.60 33.58 -9.93
CA MET A 241 19.09 32.18 -9.89
C MET A 241 19.40 31.42 -11.18
N ASN A 242 19.31 32.08 -12.34
CA ASN A 242 19.69 31.52 -13.64
C ASN A 242 21.20 31.20 -13.71
N GLN A 243 22.04 32.11 -13.17
CA GLN A 243 23.50 31.92 -13.10
C GLN A 243 23.85 30.73 -12.18
N LEU A 244 23.21 30.62 -11.02
CA LEU A 244 23.42 29.51 -10.08
C LEU A 244 23.03 28.18 -10.72
N LEU A 245 21.89 28.12 -11.41
CA LEU A 245 21.42 26.92 -12.10
C LEU A 245 22.43 26.48 -13.17
N LYS A 246 22.91 27.41 -14.01
CA LYS A 246 23.91 27.16 -15.03
C LYS A 246 25.23 26.63 -14.46
N SER A 247 25.56 26.99 -13.22
CA SER A 247 26.86 26.71 -12.59
C SER A 247 26.91 25.48 -11.71
N ILE A 248 25.84 24.65 -11.65
CA ILE A 248 25.86 23.40 -10.90
C ILE A 248 26.90 22.46 -11.52
N ASP A 249 27.98 22.16 -10.79
CA ASP A 249 28.99 21.19 -11.18
C ASP A 249 29.87 20.83 -9.96
N VAL A 250 29.56 19.72 -9.29
CA VAL A 250 30.31 19.25 -8.12
C VAL A 250 31.78 18.92 -8.44
N THR A 251 32.09 18.66 -9.71
CA THR A 251 33.47 18.34 -10.16
C THR A 251 34.30 19.57 -10.46
N GLN A 252 33.68 20.73 -10.63
CA GLN A 252 34.35 21.94 -11.08
C GLN A 252 35.15 21.74 -12.38
N ASN A 253 34.61 20.97 -13.32
CA ASN A 253 35.22 20.56 -14.58
C ASN A 253 36.51 19.73 -14.44
N GLU A 254 36.79 19.16 -13.27
CA GLU A 254 37.94 18.27 -13.06
C GLU A 254 37.44 16.80 -12.94
N GLU A 255 37.74 15.94 -13.93
CA GLU A 255 37.32 14.53 -13.95
C GLU A 255 37.76 13.76 -12.71
N LYS A 256 38.94 14.04 -12.15
CA LYS A 256 39.45 13.42 -10.91
C LYS A 256 38.53 13.66 -9.69
N ASN A 257 37.70 14.72 -9.72
CA ASN A 257 36.78 15.04 -8.64
C ASN A 257 35.44 14.26 -8.73
N SER A 258 35.19 13.51 -9.78
CA SER A 258 33.97 12.70 -9.88
C SER A 258 33.87 11.66 -8.75
N SER A 259 34.99 11.22 -8.20
CA SER A 259 35.06 10.32 -7.03
C SER A 259 34.62 10.97 -5.71
N LEU A 260 34.34 12.30 -5.67
CA LEU A 260 33.79 12.94 -4.47
C LEU A 260 32.42 12.38 -4.11
N LEU A 261 31.60 12.05 -5.11
CA LEU A 261 30.27 11.49 -4.89
C LEU A 261 30.32 10.07 -4.34
N ASP A 262 31.37 9.28 -4.68
CA ASP A 262 31.59 7.94 -4.14
C ASP A 262 31.85 7.96 -2.63
N LYS A 263 32.32 9.07 -2.09
CA LYS A 263 32.65 9.24 -0.66
C LYS A 263 31.46 9.67 0.19
N VAL A 264 30.35 10.08 -0.41
CA VAL A 264 29.15 10.51 0.32
C VAL A 264 28.60 9.35 1.14
N GLU A 265 28.52 9.50 2.46
CA GLU A 265 28.08 8.43 3.37
C GLU A 265 26.53 8.34 3.50
N ALA A 266 25.80 9.35 3.00
CA ALA A 266 24.35 9.38 3.06
C ALA A 266 23.70 8.26 2.24
N ASN A 267 22.50 7.81 2.68
CA ASN A 267 21.59 7.10 1.81
C ASN A 267 21.06 8.08 0.76
N ILE A 268 21.34 7.84 -0.51
CA ILE A 268 20.99 8.73 -1.62
C ILE A 268 19.69 8.23 -2.25
N HIS A 269 18.68 9.09 -2.31
CA HIS A 269 17.37 8.79 -2.88
C HIS A 269 17.11 9.73 -4.05
N ILE A 270 17.57 9.37 -5.25
CA ILE A 270 17.35 10.16 -6.46
C ILE A 270 15.89 10.03 -6.87
N ILE A 271 15.20 11.15 -7.06
CA ILE A 271 13.81 11.20 -7.47
C ILE A 271 13.72 12.00 -8.77
N GLY A 272 13.53 11.30 -9.90
CA GLY A 272 13.32 11.90 -11.22
C GLY A 272 11.84 12.13 -11.52
N VAL A 273 11.55 12.79 -12.63
CA VAL A 273 10.23 12.87 -13.24
C VAL A 273 10.32 12.33 -14.65
N ASP A 274 9.49 11.36 -15.00
CA ASP A 274 9.58 10.62 -16.27
C ASP A 274 9.48 11.49 -17.52
N SER A 275 8.73 12.58 -17.43
CA SER A 275 8.49 13.53 -18.52
C SER A 275 9.25 14.86 -18.39
N ASP A 276 10.23 14.96 -17.47
CA ASP A 276 10.99 16.19 -17.26
C ASP A 276 11.83 16.56 -18.51
N LEU A 277 11.58 17.77 -19.04
CA LEU A 277 12.31 18.33 -20.17
C LEU A 277 13.47 19.26 -19.73
N PHE A 278 13.66 19.44 -18.43
CA PHE A 278 14.63 20.38 -17.87
C PHE A 278 15.80 19.65 -17.21
N PHE A 279 15.54 18.75 -16.25
CA PHE A 279 16.44 17.72 -15.75
C PHE A 279 15.89 16.37 -16.16
N THR A 280 16.38 15.83 -17.25
CA THR A 280 15.75 14.65 -17.87
C THR A 280 15.85 13.39 -17.00
N ALA A 281 14.83 12.56 -17.05
CA ALA A 281 14.83 11.29 -16.33
C ALA A 281 16.01 10.39 -16.74
N GLU A 282 16.44 10.46 -18.01
CA GLU A 282 17.58 9.68 -18.48
C GLU A 282 18.89 10.08 -17.80
N GLU A 283 19.14 11.39 -17.64
CA GLU A 283 20.30 11.90 -16.90
C GLU A 283 20.28 11.40 -15.45
N ASN A 284 19.12 11.44 -14.77
CA ASN A 284 18.98 10.93 -13.41
C ASN A 284 19.19 9.39 -13.32
N ARG A 285 18.72 8.62 -14.32
CA ARG A 285 18.98 7.17 -14.40
C ARG A 285 20.46 6.87 -14.61
N GLU A 286 21.15 7.66 -15.44
CA GLU A 286 22.61 7.53 -15.67
C GLU A 286 23.39 7.84 -14.39
N THR A 287 23.01 8.90 -13.67
CA THR A 287 23.59 9.24 -12.36
C THR A 287 23.39 8.12 -11.36
N HIS A 288 22.18 7.56 -11.27
CA HIS A 288 21.90 6.39 -10.43
C HIS A 288 22.77 5.19 -10.82
N LYS A 289 22.79 4.80 -12.10
CA LYS A 289 23.60 3.69 -12.60
C LYS A 289 25.09 3.86 -12.24
N LYS A 290 25.62 5.07 -12.42
CA LYS A 290 27.01 5.39 -12.10
C LYS A 290 27.32 5.21 -10.61
N LEU A 291 26.47 5.77 -9.73
CA LEU A 291 26.66 5.68 -8.29
C LEU A 291 26.45 4.28 -7.75
N ALA A 292 25.51 3.52 -8.28
CA ALA A 292 25.21 2.15 -7.89
C ALA A 292 26.37 1.18 -8.19
N LEU A 293 27.34 1.53 -9.06
CA LEU A 293 28.54 0.73 -9.27
C LEU A 293 29.47 0.72 -8.05
N THR A 294 29.45 1.77 -7.25
CA THR A 294 30.39 1.98 -6.11
C THR A 294 29.69 2.04 -4.76
N LYS A 295 28.34 2.11 -4.73
CA LYS A 295 27.54 2.35 -3.52
C LYS A 295 26.30 1.44 -3.49
N GLU A 296 26.07 0.78 -2.35
CA GLU A 296 24.87 -0.03 -2.12
C GLU A 296 23.65 0.80 -1.60
N ASN A 297 23.90 2.03 -1.12
CA ASN A 297 22.92 2.88 -0.46
C ASN A 297 22.37 3.98 -1.38
N VAL A 298 22.19 3.69 -2.66
CA VAL A 298 21.58 4.58 -3.66
C VAL A 298 20.30 3.96 -4.19
N THR A 299 19.21 4.70 -4.18
CA THR A 299 17.92 4.31 -4.76
C THR A 299 17.48 5.31 -5.81
N TYR A 300 16.70 4.85 -6.79
CA TYR A 300 16.08 5.68 -7.82
C TYR A 300 14.58 5.45 -7.85
N ASN A 301 13.83 6.53 -7.88
CA ASN A 301 12.38 6.54 -8.04
C ASN A 301 11.97 7.56 -9.11
N GLU A 302 10.87 7.31 -9.80
CA GLU A 302 10.29 8.25 -10.76
C GLU A 302 8.88 8.66 -10.35
N ILE A 303 8.59 9.95 -10.50
CA ILE A 303 7.24 10.49 -10.49
C ILE A 303 6.73 10.38 -11.94
N ASN A 304 5.67 9.62 -12.15
CA ASN A 304 5.04 9.46 -13.45
C ASN A 304 3.99 10.56 -13.64
N SER A 305 4.21 11.46 -14.58
CA SER A 305 3.33 12.61 -14.79
C SER A 305 3.49 13.21 -16.18
N VAL A 306 2.40 13.72 -16.74
CA VAL A 306 2.43 14.52 -17.97
C VAL A 306 2.89 15.97 -17.71
N HIS A 307 3.12 16.36 -16.46
CA HIS A 307 3.32 17.74 -16.07
C HIS A 307 4.79 18.21 -16.15
N GLY A 308 5.73 17.33 -16.54
CA GLY A 308 7.13 17.68 -16.72
C GLY A 308 7.81 18.05 -15.41
N HIS A 309 8.77 18.97 -15.48
CA HIS A 309 9.59 19.41 -14.35
C HIS A 309 8.79 19.84 -13.10
N ASP A 310 7.61 20.46 -13.30
CA ASP A 310 6.76 20.88 -12.18
C ASP A 310 6.06 19.71 -11.44
N ALA A 311 6.18 18.46 -11.89
CA ALA A 311 5.45 17.32 -11.32
C ALA A 311 5.75 17.14 -9.81
N PHE A 312 6.96 17.39 -9.33
CA PHE A 312 7.29 17.28 -7.90
C PHE A 312 6.57 18.34 -7.02
N LEU A 313 5.93 19.34 -7.65
CA LEU A 313 5.06 20.34 -7.01
C LEU A 313 3.57 20.11 -7.30
N ILE A 314 3.22 18.97 -7.91
CA ILE A 314 1.85 18.65 -8.34
C ILE A 314 1.44 17.24 -7.90
N GLU A 315 2.31 16.25 -8.12
CA GLU A 315 2.06 14.83 -7.87
C GLU A 315 2.36 14.45 -6.41
N TYR A 316 1.73 15.15 -5.48
CA TYR A 316 2.01 15.01 -4.04
C TYR A 316 1.77 13.59 -3.51
N ASP A 317 0.75 12.87 -4.03
CA ASP A 317 0.46 11.50 -3.59
C ASP A 317 1.58 10.52 -3.96
N GLN A 318 2.19 10.68 -5.14
CA GLN A 318 3.32 9.86 -5.55
C GLN A 318 4.57 10.21 -4.75
N LEU A 319 4.84 11.51 -4.59
CA LEU A 319 5.97 11.98 -3.80
C LEU A 319 5.86 11.55 -2.34
N GLN A 320 4.69 11.63 -1.75
CA GLN A 320 4.42 11.17 -0.39
C GLN A 320 4.78 9.67 -0.24
N LYS A 321 4.35 8.81 -1.14
CA LYS A 321 4.67 7.38 -1.13
C LYS A 321 6.17 7.10 -1.21
N ILE A 322 6.90 7.92 -1.97
CA ILE A 322 8.37 7.80 -2.10
C ILE A 322 9.06 8.26 -0.80
N LEU A 323 8.55 9.31 -0.14
CA LEU A 323 9.14 9.87 1.07
C LEU A 323 8.80 9.07 2.35
N GLU A 324 7.62 8.48 2.43
CA GLU A 324 7.15 7.74 3.61
C GLU A 324 8.16 6.71 4.16
N PRO A 325 8.81 5.85 3.36
CA PRO A 325 9.77 4.88 3.85
C PRO A 325 11.01 5.51 4.51
N ILE A 326 11.31 6.77 4.17
CA ILE A 326 12.50 7.50 4.64
C ILE A 326 12.20 8.23 5.95
N PHE A 327 11.06 8.93 6.00
CA PHE A 327 10.68 9.78 7.12
C PHE A 327 9.88 9.05 8.20
N ASN A 328 9.21 7.96 7.85
CA ASN A 328 8.33 7.22 8.73
C ASN A 328 8.92 5.89 9.20
N LYS A 329 10.26 5.70 9.20
CA LYS A 329 10.89 4.49 9.79
C LYS A 329 10.46 4.25 11.25
N ASP A 330 10.16 5.31 12.01
CA ASP A 330 9.56 5.21 13.36
C ASP A 330 8.02 5.16 13.31
N TYR A 331 7.40 5.56 12.21
CA TYR A 331 5.96 5.45 11.98
C TYR A 331 5.58 4.05 11.49
N SER A 332 6.46 3.32 10.81
CA SER A 332 6.27 1.91 10.48
C SER A 332 6.22 1.03 11.74
N ALA A 333 6.88 1.45 12.84
CA ALA A 333 6.75 0.81 14.16
C ALA A 333 5.40 1.08 14.84
N LYS A 334 4.56 1.99 14.32
CA LYS A 334 3.27 2.40 14.90
C LYS A 334 2.05 2.24 13.97
N LYS A 335 2.22 1.76 12.75
CA LYS A 335 1.07 1.43 11.91
C LYS A 335 0.30 0.26 12.51
N MET A 336 -1.02 0.27 12.30
CA MET A 336 -1.92 -0.74 12.83
C MET A 336 -1.64 -2.10 12.18
N LYS A 337 -1.43 -3.14 12.98
CA LYS A 337 -1.46 -4.52 12.50
C LYS A 337 -2.80 -5.14 12.82
N VAL A 338 -3.33 -5.94 11.90
CA VAL A 338 -4.49 -6.78 12.18
C VAL A 338 -4.00 -8.19 12.44
N ILE A 339 -4.37 -8.76 13.57
CA ILE A 339 -3.96 -10.11 13.97
C ILE A 339 -5.19 -10.98 13.99
N LYS A 340 -5.17 -12.10 13.26
CA LYS A 340 -6.30 -13.02 13.24
C LYS A 340 -5.89 -14.36 13.84
N PHE A 341 -6.73 -14.90 14.72
CA PHE A 341 -6.57 -16.24 15.26
C PHE A 341 -7.70 -17.18 14.80
N GLY A 342 -7.31 -18.32 14.25
CA GLY A 342 -8.26 -19.36 13.81
C GLY A 342 -8.78 -20.22 14.97
N GLY A 343 -9.84 -20.99 14.73
CA GLY A 343 -10.50 -21.81 15.77
C GLY A 343 -9.56 -22.77 16.51
N LYS A 344 -8.64 -23.45 15.81
CA LYS A 344 -7.62 -24.32 16.43
C LYS A 344 -6.65 -23.57 17.34
N SER A 345 -6.31 -22.31 16.98
CA SER A 345 -5.47 -21.44 17.81
C SER A 345 -6.18 -21.00 19.10
N LEU A 346 -7.50 -20.98 19.09
CA LEU A 346 -8.34 -20.58 20.23
C LEU A 346 -8.90 -21.78 21.03
N ALA A 347 -8.60 -23.01 20.62
CA ALA A 347 -9.04 -24.20 21.33
C ALA A 347 -8.46 -24.24 22.76
N ASN A 348 -9.23 -24.83 23.69
CA ASN A 348 -8.81 -24.97 25.09
C ASN A 348 -7.41 -25.60 25.22
N GLY A 349 -6.73 -25.27 26.30
CA GLY A 349 -5.36 -25.70 26.57
C GLY A 349 -4.31 -24.86 25.84
N LYS A 350 -3.35 -25.52 25.18
CA LYS A 350 -2.15 -24.87 24.62
C LYS A 350 -2.44 -23.82 23.55
N GLY A 351 -3.49 -24.02 22.75
CA GLY A 351 -3.86 -23.07 21.68
C GLY A 351 -4.25 -21.70 22.25
N LEU A 352 -5.25 -21.67 23.12
CA LEU A 352 -5.74 -20.47 23.77
C LEU A 352 -4.65 -19.79 24.62
N GLN A 353 -3.87 -20.58 25.37
CA GLN A 353 -2.76 -20.07 26.19
C GLN A 353 -1.73 -19.34 25.30
N ASN A 354 -1.27 -19.96 24.22
CA ASN A 354 -0.32 -19.35 23.29
C ASN A 354 -0.88 -18.09 22.63
N THR A 355 -2.18 -18.10 22.27
CA THR A 355 -2.86 -16.92 21.71
C THR A 355 -2.80 -15.74 22.68
N ILE A 356 -3.14 -15.94 23.95
CA ILE A 356 -3.07 -14.89 24.96
C ILE A 356 -1.62 -14.40 25.16
N GLU A 357 -0.65 -15.31 25.23
CA GLU A 357 0.77 -14.94 25.38
C GLU A 357 1.30 -14.13 24.18
N ILE A 358 0.91 -14.47 22.93
CA ILE A 358 1.27 -13.71 21.73
C ILE A 358 0.72 -12.28 21.81
N ILE A 359 -0.55 -12.12 22.22
CA ILE A 359 -1.18 -10.81 22.36
C ILE A 359 -0.49 -9.99 23.44
N LEU A 360 -0.19 -10.60 24.60
CA LEU A 360 0.51 -9.95 25.71
C LEU A 360 1.94 -9.51 25.34
N ASP A 361 2.67 -10.33 24.59
CA ASP A 361 4.04 -10.00 24.14
C ASP A 361 4.03 -8.79 23.20
N LYS A 362 3.10 -8.76 22.22
CA LYS A 362 2.93 -7.62 21.31
C LYS A 362 2.51 -6.35 22.05
N HIS A 363 1.60 -6.47 23.02
CA HIS A 363 1.19 -5.35 23.86
C HIS A 363 2.38 -4.80 24.68
N LYS A 364 3.19 -5.67 25.28
CA LYS A 364 4.41 -5.27 26.02
C LYS A 364 5.44 -4.58 25.14
N LYS A 365 5.55 -4.97 23.87
CA LYS A 365 6.43 -4.32 22.87
C LYS A 365 5.89 -2.99 22.38
N GLY A 366 4.70 -2.57 22.80
CA GLY A 366 4.06 -1.31 22.38
C GLY A 366 3.60 -1.32 20.92
N GLU A 367 3.39 -2.51 20.32
CA GLU A 367 2.84 -2.61 18.97
C GLU A 367 1.40 -2.07 18.95
N LYS A 368 1.04 -1.35 17.89
CA LYS A 368 -0.35 -0.99 17.60
C LYS A 368 -1.01 -2.13 16.84
N PHE A 369 -2.04 -2.73 17.39
CA PHE A 369 -2.74 -3.84 16.72
C PHE A 369 -4.17 -3.98 17.19
N THR A 370 -4.96 -4.68 16.38
CA THR A 370 -6.28 -5.19 16.72
C THR A 370 -6.35 -6.69 16.44
N VAL A 371 -7.27 -7.39 17.10
CA VAL A 371 -7.35 -8.85 17.02
C VAL A 371 -8.72 -9.27 16.48
N VAL A 372 -8.72 -10.15 15.48
CA VAL A 372 -9.92 -10.81 14.97
C VAL A 372 -9.91 -12.28 15.38
N VAL A 373 -10.97 -12.75 15.99
CA VAL A 373 -11.07 -14.13 16.48
C VAL A 373 -12.18 -14.90 15.75
N SER A 374 -11.91 -16.17 15.49
CA SER A 374 -12.92 -17.15 15.03
C SER A 374 -13.63 -17.77 16.23
N ALA A 375 -14.68 -18.52 15.99
CA ALA A 375 -15.23 -19.44 16.98
C ALA A 375 -14.16 -20.44 17.46
N ARG A 376 -14.18 -20.80 18.74
CA ARG A 376 -13.19 -21.65 19.38
C ARG A 376 -13.33 -23.13 19.00
N GLY A 377 -12.20 -23.78 18.69
CA GLY A 377 -12.17 -25.23 18.42
C GLY A 377 -13.14 -25.64 17.33
N THR A 378 -14.09 -26.47 17.69
CA THR A 378 -15.17 -27.04 16.83
C THR A 378 -16.52 -26.31 17.00
N THR A 379 -16.57 -25.23 17.76
CA THR A 379 -17.85 -24.58 18.18
C THR A 379 -18.81 -24.30 17.02
N THR A 380 -18.32 -23.87 15.86
CA THR A 380 -19.20 -23.63 14.69
C THR A 380 -19.87 -24.91 14.23
N ASN A 381 -19.12 -26.02 14.13
CA ASN A 381 -19.65 -27.31 13.73
C ASN A 381 -20.62 -27.87 14.80
N ASP A 382 -20.29 -27.66 16.09
CA ASP A 382 -21.15 -28.12 17.21
C ASP A 382 -22.48 -27.37 17.20
N LEU A 383 -22.49 -26.05 16.97
CA LEU A 383 -23.68 -25.22 16.85
C LEU A 383 -24.54 -25.66 15.65
N GLU A 384 -23.93 -25.94 14.52
CA GLU A 384 -24.64 -26.47 13.34
C GLU A 384 -25.24 -27.83 13.60
N ALA A 385 -24.51 -28.74 14.22
CA ALA A 385 -25.01 -30.07 14.58
C ALA A 385 -26.16 -29.99 15.61
N ILE A 386 -26.10 -29.07 16.58
CA ILE A 386 -27.18 -28.85 17.55
C ILE A 386 -28.44 -28.33 16.83
N LEU A 387 -28.28 -27.39 15.90
CA LEU A 387 -29.36 -26.80 15.11
C LEU A 387 -30.06 -27.88 14.26
N GLU A 388 -29.28 -28.76 13.60
CA GLU A 388 -29.84 -29.90 12.83
C GLU A 388 -30.60 -30.88 13.70
N LYS A 389 -30.06 -31.24 14.88
CA LYS A 389 -30.75 -32.08 15.83
C LYS A 389 -32.09 -31.49 16.31
N ALA A 390 -32.05 -30.17 16.59
CA ALA A 390 -33.26 -29.45 16.99
C ALA A 390 -34.32 -29.50 15.88
N ALA A 391 -33.93 -29.23 14.61
CA ALA A 391 -34.86 -29.33 13.47
C ALA A 391 -35.44 -30.74 13.26
N LYS A 392 -34.62 -31.76 13.49
CA LYS A 392 -35.09 -33.18 13.46
C LYS A 392 -35.84 -33.60 14.69
N LYS A 393 -36.07 -32.73 15.66
CA LYS A 393 -36.71 -33.03 16.97
C LYS A 393 -35.96 -34.08 17.79
N GLU A 394 -34.63 -34.19 17.58
CA GLU A 394 -33.76 -35.09 18.32
C GLU A 394 -33.28 -34.44 19.63
N ALA A 395 -32.73 -35.25 20.54
CA ALA A 395 -32.21 -34.78 21.82
C ALA A 395 -30.93 -33.98 21.62
N TYR A 396 -30.99 -32.65 21.74
CA TYR A 396 -29.85 -31.71 21.55
C TYR A 396 -29.33 -31.10 22.86
N LYS A 397 -30.12 -31.10 23.95
CA LYS A 397 -29.79 -30.39 25.20
C LYS A 397 -28.46 -30.84 25.81
N THR A 398 -28.17 -32.14 25.83
CA THR A 398 -26.90 -32.67 26.34
C THR A 398 -25.68 -32.12 25.54
N THR A 399 -25.83 -32.02 24.23
CA THR A 399 -24.77 -31.45 23.37
C THR A 399 -24.59 -29.95 23.64
N LEU A 400 -25.68 -29.23 23.86
CA LEU A 400 -25.64 -27.81 24.22
C LEU A 400 -24.98 -27.59 25.60
N ASP A 401 -25.30 -28.46 26.60
CA ASP A 401 -24.68 -28.37 27.94
C ASP A 401 -23.18 -28.67 27.88
N ALA A 402 -22.73 -29.61 27.06
CA ALA A 402 -21.34 -29.88 26.80
C ALA A 402 -20.62 -28.65 26.16
N LEU A 403 -21.28 -27.99 25.19
CA LEU A 403 -20.77 -26.76 24.58
C LEU A 403 -20.67 -25.65 25.63
N LYS A 404 -21.65 -25.45 26.51
CA LYS A 404 -21.58 -24.46 27.60
C LYS A 404 -20.39 -24.73 28.51
N ALA A 405 -20.20 -25.98 28.94
CA ALA A 405 -19.09 -26.38 29.78
C ALA A 405 -17.72 -26.06 29.09
N TYR A 406 -17.60 -26.43 27.82
CA TYR A 406 -16.40 -26.12 27.02
C TYR A 406 -16.12 -24.63 26.92
N GLN A 407 -17.15 -23.80 26.72
CA GLN A 407 -16.97 -22.34 26.62
C GLN A 407 -16.58 -21.73 27.97
N GLN A 408 -17.11 -22.22 29.10
CA GLN A 408 -16.89 -21.68 30.43
C GLN A 408 -15.57 -22.15 31.07
N GLU A 409 -14.97 -23.24 30.59
CA GLU A 409 -13.78 -23.87 31.21
C GLU A 409 -12.60 -22.88 31.41
N PRO A 410 -12.21 -22.04 30.42
CA PRO A 410 -11.00 -21.20 30.56
C PRO A 410 -11.14 -20.03 31.54
N SER A 411 -12.34 -19.54 31.81
CA SER A 411 -12.59 -18.45 32.75
C SER A 411 -13.99 -18.55 33.37
N LYS A 412 -14.04 -18.47 34.71
CA LYS A 412 -15.29 -18.39 35.47
C LYS A 412 -15.86 -16.97 35.58
N LYS A 413 -15.09 -15.97 35.12
CA LYS A 413 -15.45 -14.55 35.25
C LYS A 413 -16.29 -14.06 34.07
N VAL A 414 -16.20 -14.75 32.93
CA VAL A 414 -16.95 -14.35 31.73
C VAL A 414 -18.41 -14.75 31.86
N ASP A 415 -19.29 -13.78 31.66
CA ASP A 415 -20.73 -14.03 31.59
C ASP A 415 -21.18 -14.29 30.15
N PHE A 416 -21.57 -15.49 29.87
CA PHE A 416 -22.13 -15.96 28.59
C PHE A 416 -23.65 -16.14 28.61
N SER A 417 -24.32 -15.69 29.68
CA SER A 417 -25.77 -15.92 29.89
C SER A 417 -26.64 -15.42 28.74
N LYS A 418 -26.25 -14.27 28.15
CA LYS A 418 -26.98 -13.67 27.04
C LYS A 418 -26.91 -14.54 25.78
N GLU A 419 -25.72 -15.00 25.40
CA GLU A 419 -25.49 -15.79 24.20
C GLU A 419 -26.17 -17.16 24.33
N PHE A 420 -26.03 -17.84 25.46
CA PHE A 420 -26.69 -19.14 25.67
C PHE A 420 -28.18 -19.03 25.79
N LYS A 421 -28.74 -17.99 26.39
CA LYS A 421 -30.18 -17.75 26.41
C LYS A 421 -30.72 -17.54 24.99
N THR A 422 -30.01 -16.82 24.14
CA THR A 422 -30.36 -16.66 22.72
C THR A 422 -30.40 -18.04 22.02
N LEU A 423 -29.34 -18.83 22.17
CA LEU A 423 -29.22 -20.17 21.58
C LEU A 423 -30.37 -21.11 22.06
N GLU A 424 -30.63 -21.13 23.36
CA GLU A 424 -31.73 -21.93 23.95
C GLU A 424 -33.07 -21.57 23.31
N THR A 425 -33.39 -20.29 23.26
CA THR A 425 -34.64 -19.79 22.68
C THR A 425 -34.79 -20.18 21.20
N ILE A 426 -33.69 -20.05 20.42
CA ILE A 426 -33.71 -20.40 18.99
C ILE A 426 -33.88 -21.92 18.82
N PHE A 427 -33.11 -22.73 19.55
CA PHE A 427 -33.18 -24.19 19.43
C PHE A 427 -34.56 -24.74 19.88
N GLU A 428 -35.19 -24.18 20.91
CA GLU A 428 -36.57 -24.53 21.31
C GLU A 428 -37.56 -24.16 20.19
N GLY A 429 -37.46 -22.97 19.60
CA GLY A 429 -38.31 -22.56 18.48
C GLY A 429 -38.17 -23.48 17.26
N VAL A 430 -36.91 -23.76 16.87
CA VAL A 430 -36.60 -24.67 15.74
C VAL A 430 -37.11 -26.09 16.01
N SER A 431 -36.96 -26.60 17.24
CA SER A 431 -37.42 -27.93 17.59
C SER A 431 -38.96 -28.04 17.54
N LEU A 432 -39.68 -26.96 17.86
CA LEU A 432 -41.12 -26.90 17.72
C LEU A 432 -41.57 -26.90 16.25
N LEU A 433 -40.95 -26.07 15.45
CA LEU A 433 -41.28 -25.89 14.02
C LEU A 433 -40.81 -27.09 13.16
N GLY A 434 -39.67 -27.68 13.46
CA GLY A 434 -39.06 -28.75 12.68
C GLY A 434 -38.29 -28.26 11.43
N ASP A 435 -38.02 -26.96 11.33
CA ASP A 435 -37.31 -26.34 10.20
C ASP A 435 -36.66 -25.01 10.62
N TYR A 436 -35.71 -24.52 9.84
CA TYR A 436 -35.07 -23.22 10.03
C TYR A 436 -34.61 -22.58 8.72
N SER A 437 -34.61 -21.26 8.67
CA SER A 437 -34.09 -20.49 7.54
C SER A 437 -32.58 -20.25 7.66
N ASN A 438 -31.92 -19.87 6.55
CA ASN A 438 -30.51 -19.42 6.56
C ASN A 438 -30.25 -18.24 7.52
N LYS A 439 -31.22 -17.35 7.69
CA LYS A 439 -31.18 -16.28 8.68
C LYS A 439 -31.05 -16.80 10.11
N ILE A 440 -31.83 -17.80 10.47
CA ILE A 440 -31.73 -18.45 11.79
C ILE A 440 -30.39 -19.16 11.94
N LYS A 441 -29.92 -19.83 10.89
CA LYS A 441 -28.59 -20.46 10.87
C LYS A 441 -27.49 -19.44 11.14
N ASP A 442 -27.51 -18.30 10.46
CA ASP A 442 -26.53 -17.22 10.66
C ASP A 442 -26.53 -16.69 12.09
N GLU A 443 -27.71 -16.47 12.69
CA GLU A 443 -27.83 -16.03 14.09
C GLU A 443 -27.26 -17.05 15.08
N VAL A 444 -27.48 -18.36 14.85
CA VAL A 444 -26.91 -19.44 15.69
C VAL A 444 -25.41 -19.50 15.57
N LEU A 445 -24.88 -19.51 14.34
CA LEU A 445 -23.43 -19.61 14.11
C LEU A 445 -22.69 -18.41 14.66
N ALA A 446 -23.27 -17.20 14.58
CA ALA A 446 -22.69 -15.98 15.09
C ALA A 446 -22.36 -16.02 16.58
N GLN A 447 -23.10 -16.79 17.37
CA GLN A 447 -22.84 -16.90 18.81
C GLN A 447 -21.46 -17.49 19.10
N GLY A 448 -20.91 -18.33 18.21
CA GLY A 448 -19.56 -18.90 18.38
C GLY A 448 -18.46 -17.86 18.43
N GLU A 449 -18.49 -16.88 17.53
CA GLU A 449 -17.54 -15.79 17.49
C GLU A 449 -17.74 -14.80 18.64
N LEU A 450 -18.97 -14.50 19.01
CA LEU A 450 -19.29 -13.64 20.15
C LEU A 450 -18.76 -14.21 21.47
N LEU A 451 -18.95 -15.52 21.69
CA LEU A 451 -18.39 -16.23 22.85
C LEU A 451 -16.85 -16.11 22.89
N SER A 452 -16.19 -16.34 21.75
CA SER A 452 -14.73 -16.25 21.65
C SER A 452 -14.22 -14.84 21.92
N THR A 453 -14.88 -13.82 21.37
CA THR A 453 -14.50 -12.41 21.49
C THR A 453 -14.56 -11.95 22.95
N LYS A 454 -15.65 -12.30 23.66
CA LYS A 454 -15.81 -12.01 25.08
C LYS A 454 -14.75 -12.72 25.95
N LEU A 455 -14.51 -14.00 25.66
CA LEU A 455 -13.53 -14.77 26.41
C LEU A 455 -12.12 -14.18 26.29
N VAL A 456 -11.66 -13.94 25.05
CA VAL A 456 -10.30 -13.43 24.83
C VAL A 456 -10.12 -12.05 25.47
N ALA A 457 -11.12 -11.15 25.38
CA ALA A 457 -11.07 -9.86 26.05
C ALA A 457 -10.95 -10.01 27.57
N SER A 458 -11.79 -10.85 28.18
CA SER A 458 -11.76 -11.07 29.63
C SER A 458 -10.45 -11.70 30.12
N LEU A 459 -9.89 -12.67 29.38
CA LEU A 459 -8.59 -13.27 29.72
C LEU A 459 -7.43 -12.25 29.66
N LEU A 460 -7.50 -11.30 28.75
CA LEU A 460 -6.50 -10.20 28.69
C LEU A 460 -6.67 -9.22 29.86
N GLU A 461 -7.90 -8.89 30.22
CA GLU A 461 -8.19 -8.06 31.40
C GLU A 461 -7.72 -8.72 32.69
N GLU A 462 -7.90 -10.05 32.83
CA GLU A 462 -7.36 -10.82 33.98
C GLU A 462 -5.82 -10.73 34.06
N LYS A 463 -5.14 -10.47 32.95
CA LYS A 463 -3.68 -10.25 32.86
C LYS A 463 -3.28 -8.78 32.93
N GLY A 464 -4.22 -7.86 33.23
CA GLY A 464 -3.96 -6.44 33.40
C GLY A 464 -3.88 -5.61 32.11
N VAL A 465 -4.31 -6.17 30.98
CA VAL A 465 -4.38 -5.45 29.70
C VAL A 465 -5.81 -4.94 29.49
N VAL A 466 -5.96 -3.65 29.24
CA VAL A 466 -7.27 -3.08 28.88
C VAL A 466 -7.68 -3.61 27.51
N ALA A 467 -8.68 -4.48 27.47
CA ALA A 467 -9.20 -5.10 26.27
C ALA A 467 -10.70 -4.80 26.11
N LYS A 468 -11.18 -4.75 24.89
CA LYS A 468 -12.59 -4.51 24.58
C LYS A 468 -13.07 -5.51 23.52
N SER A 469 -14.13 -6.25 23.82
CA SER A 469 -14.83 -7.05 22.84
C SER A 469 -15.68 -6.19 21.93
N ALA A 470 -15.57 -6.39 20.62
CA ALA A 470 -16.31 -5.65 19.60
C ALA A 470 -17.09 -6.62 18.71
N ASP A 471 -18.39 -6.42 18.66
CA ASP A 471 -19.30 -7.16 17.78
C ASP A 471 -19.27 -6.56 16.38
N THR A 472 -18.72 -7.31 15.42
CA THR A 472 -18.58 -6.84 14.04
C THR A 472 -19.89 -6.70 13.28
N ARG A 473 -21.00 -7.20 13.79
CA ARG A 473 -22.33 -6.91 13.25
C ARG A 473 -22.70 -5.42 13.31
N ASN A 474 -22.08 -4.67 14.23
CA ASN A 474 -22.23 -3.22 14.30
C ASN A 474 -21.25 -2.47 13.39
N LEU A 475 -20.31 -3.14 12.75
CA LEU A 475 -19.20 -2.56 12.01
C LEU A 475 -19.24 -2.90 10.53
N ILE A 476 -19.52 -4.15 10.19
CA ILE A 476 -19.58 -4.63 8.81
C ILE A 476 -21.05 -4.78 8.40
N ILE A 477 -21.43 -3.98 7.42
CA ILE A 477 -22.79 -4.01 6.84
C ILE A 477 -22.75 -4.76 5.52
N THR A 478 -23.74 -5.60 5.28
CA THR A 478 -23.80 -6.51 4.11
C THR A 478 -25.14 -6.42 3.38
N ASP A 479 -25.23 -7.13 2.26
CA ASP A 479 -26.50 -7.49 1.62
C ASP A 479 -27.28 -8.52 2.46
N GLU A 480 -28.44 -8.98 1.93
CA GLU A 480 -29.34 -9.93 2.58
C GLU A 480 -29.10 -11.40 2.16
N ASN A 481 -27.94 -11.71 1.58
CA ASN A 481 -27.60 -13.07 1.16
C ASN A 481 -27.09 -13.91 2.35
N PHE A 482 -28.00 -14.36 3.20
CA PHE A 482 -27.68 -15.14 4.40
C PHE A 482 -26.83 -16.37 4.07
N GLY A 483 -25.79 -16.60 4.87
CA GLY A 483 -24.80 -17.68 4.71
C GLY A 483 -23.61 -17.34 3.83
N ASN A 484 -23.69 -16.32 2.97
CA ASN A 484 -22.59 -15.88 2.09
C ASN A 484 -22.76 -14.40 1.70
N ALA A 485 -23.01 -13.55 2.67
CA ALA A 485 -23.29 -12.13 2.48
C ALA A 485 -22.09 -11.36 1.95
N GLN A 486 -22.35 -10.33 1.14
CA GLN A 486 -21.33 -9.46 0.58
C GLN A 486 -21.30 -8.11 1.31
N PRO A 487 -20.10 -7.62 1.73
CA PRO A 487 -19.99 -6.34 2.42
C PRO A 487 -20.38 -5.15 1.53
N ILE A 488 -21.09 -4.19 2.14
CA ILE A 488 -21.30 -2.85 1.59
C ILE A 488 -20.11 -2.01 2.05
N HIS A 489 -19.08 -1.93 1.18
CA HIS A 489 -17.76 -1.40 1.53
C HIS A 489 -17.80 0.02 2.09
N ALA A 490 -18.58 0.93 1.52
CA ALA A 490 -18.66 2.33 1.97
C ALA A 490 -19.13 2.43 3.42
N LEU A 491 -20.27 1.80 3.75
CA LEU A 491 -20.84 1.82 5.11
C LEU A 491 -19.93 1.10 6.12
N SER A 492 -19.37 -0.04 5.73
CA SER A 492 -18.49 -0.82 6.59
C SER A 492 -17.20 -0.07 6.93
N SER A 493 -16.61 0.61 5.93
CA SER A 493 -15.41 1.43 6.12
C SER A 493 -15.67 2.60 7.07
N GLU A 494 -16.76 3.33 6.87
CA GLU A 494 -17.16 4.44 7.74
C GLU A 494 -17.32 4.00 9.19
N ASN A 495 -18.09 2.93 9.43
CA ASN A 495 -18.33 2.39 10.76
C ASN A 495 -17.04 1.93 11.46
N ILE A 496 -16.15 1.24 10.73
CA ILE A 496 -14.89 0.75 11.28
C ILE A 496 -13.98 1.91 11.64
N ILE A 497 -13.80 2.90 10.76
CA ILE A 497 -12.98 4.08 11.03
C ILE A 497 -13.53 4.85 12.23
N ALA A 498 -14.84 5.10 12.30
CA ALA A 498 -15.48 5.76 13.42
C ALA A 498 -15.25 5.00 14.74
N TYR A 499 -15.46 3.68 14.74
CA TYR A 499 -15.22 2.84 15.92
C TYR A 499 -13.79 2.92 16.44
N PHE A 500 -12.79 2.85 15.57
CA PHE A 500 -11.37 2.87 15.98
C PHE A 500 -10.91 4.27 16.40
N ASN A 501 -11.48 5.34 15.88
CA ASN A 501 -11.23 6.72 16.34
C ASN A 501 -11.72 6.92 17.80
N GLU A 502 -12.83 6.31 18.18
CA GLU A 502 -13.37 6.38 19.54
C GLU A 502 -12.68 5.41 20.53
N ASN A 503 -12.14 4.29 20.05
CA ASN A 503 -11.61 3.20 20.87
C ASN A 503 -10.09 3.02 20.67
N THR A 504 -9.32 4.08 20.85
CA THR A 504 -7.87 4.11 20.59
C THR A 504 -7.01 3.45 21.70
N LYS A 505 -7.51 3.36 22.93
CA LYS A 505 -6.74 2.89 24.10
C LYS A 505 -6.77 1.39 24.33
N PRO A 506 -7.94 0.67 24.26
CA PRO A 506 -8.00 -0.75 24.53
C PRO A 506 -7.47 -1.57 23.37
N VAL A 507 -7.00 -2.79 23.67
CA VAL A 507 -6.82 -3.83 22.65
C VAL A 507 -8.19 -4.28 22.18
N ASN A 508 -8.55 -3.98 20.94
CA ASN A 508 -9.86 -4.33 20.40
C ASN A 508 -9.86 -5.79 19.91
N ILE A 509 -10.77 -6.60 20.44
CA ILE A 509 -10.98 -8.00 20.05
C ILE A 509 -12.27 -8.06 19.26
N LEU A 510 -12.21 -8.33 17.95
CA LEU A 510 -13.33 -8.30 17.03
C LEU A 510 -13.79 -9.72 16.69
N SER A 511 -15.09 -9.90 16.57
CA SER A 511 -15.67 -11.16 16.09
C SER A 511 -15.43 -11.29 14.58
N GLY A 512 -14.78 -12.38 14.14
CA GLY A 512 -14.66 -12.69 12.73
C GLY A 512 -15.95 -13.25 12.14
N PHE A 513 -16.03 -13.49 10.81
CA PHE A 513 -17.08 -14.22 10.13
C PHE A 513 -18.47 -13.55 10.09
N ILE A 514 -18.86 -12.81 11.12
CA ILE A 514 -20.21 -12.27 11.31
C ILE A 514 -20.32 -10.80 10.94
N ALA A 515 -21.49 -10.41 10.45
CA ALA A 515 -21.85 -9.06 10.03
C ALA A 515 -23.36 -8.86 10.22
N SER A 516 -23.90 -7.72 9.80
CA SER A 516 -25.34 -7.52 9.70
C SER A 516 -25.75 -6.85 8.38
N ASN A 517 -26.99 -7.04 7.97
CA ASN A 517 -27.55 -6.22 6.90
C ASN A 517 -28.01 -4.84 7.41
N GLU A 518 -28.47 -3.97 6.53
CA GLU A 518 -28.96 -2.62 6.89
C GLU A 518 -30.17 -2.63 7.84
N LYS A 519 -30.87 -3.74 7.96
CA LYS A 519 -32.00 -3.95 8.89
C LYS A 519 -31.54 -4.38 10.29
N GLY A 520 -30.22 -4.58 10.49
CA GLY A 520 -29.63 -5.08 11.73
C GLY A 520 -29.81 -6.58 11.93
N GLU A 521 -30.15 -7.34 10.89
CA GLU A 521 -30.26 -8.79 10.93
C GLU A 521 -28.89 -9.43 10.75
N THR A 522 -28.56 -10.44 11.57
CA THR A 522 -27.26 -11.12 11.52
C THR A 522 -27.05 -11.84 10.18
N THR A 523 -25.92 -11.60 9.56
CA THR A 523 -25.44 -12.26 8.34
C THR A 523 -24.07 -12.88 8.56
N THR A 524 -23.69 -13.85 7.74
CA THR A 524 -22.35 -14.45 7.76
C THR A 524 -21.66 -14.32 6.40
N LEU A 525 -20.32 -14.16 6.42
CA LEU A 525 -19.50 -13.93 5.23
C LEU A 525 -19.11 -15.20 4.46
N GLY A 526 -19.67 -16.34 4.84
CA GLY A 526 -19.42 -17.63 4.21
C GLY A 526 -18.07 -18.25 4.60
N ARG A 527 -17.60 -19.24 3.82
CA ARG A 527 -16.36 -19.98 4.09
C ARG A 527 -15.17 -19.05 4.29
N ASN A 528 -14.31 -19.35 5.28
CA ASN A 528 -13.17 -18.52 5.67
C ASN A 528 -13.54 -17.07 6.06
N GLY A 529 -14.79 -16.83 6.47
CA GLY A 529 -15.32 -15.51 6.79
C GLY A 529 -14.48 -14.73 7.82
N SER A 530 -13.90 -15.39 8.84
CA SER A 530 -13.02 -14.70 9.81
C SER A 530 -11.72 -14.20 9.19
N ASN A 531 -11.15 -14.90 8.19
CA ASN A 531 -10.00 -14.39 7.41
C ASN A 531 -10.42 -13.20 6.58
N TYR A 532 -11.61 -13.27 5.97
CA TYR A 532 -12.16 -12.18 5.17
C TYR A 532 -12.46 -10.94 6.03
N THR A 533 -13.10 -11.11 7.21
CA THR A 533 -13.27 -10.03 8.19
C THR A 533 -11.94 -9.34 8.52
N ALA A 534 -10.90 -10.12 8.80
CA ALA A 534 -9.58 -9.56 9.13
C ALA A 534 -8.95 -8.78 7.95
N ALA A 535 -9.12 -9.28 6.71
CA ALA A 535 -8.66 -8.59 5.51
C ALA A 535 -9.43 -7.29 5.25
N LEU A 536 -10.75 -7.28 5.43
CA LEU A 536 -11.58 -6.07 5.34
C LEU A 536 -11.17 -5.01 6.36
N ILE A 537 -11.00 -5.42 7.63
CA ILE A 537 -10.54 -4.51 8.69
C ILE A 537 -9.15 -3.98 8.38
N ALA A 538 -8.23 -4.81 7.90
CA ALA A 538 -6.90 -4.37 7.48
C ALA A 538 -6.97 -3.35 6.34
N ASN A 539 -7.81 -3.60 5.33
CA ASN A 539 -8.03 -2.67 4.22
C ASN A 539 -8.61 -1.33 4.70
N TYR A 540 -9.69 -1.34 5.50
CA TYR A 540 -10.36 -0.11 5.94
C TYR A 540 -9.51 0.73 6.90
N LEU A 541 -8.63 0.10 7.69
CA LEU A 541 -7.71 0.79 8.60
C LEU A 541 -6.37 1.14 7.98
N ASP A 542 -6.17 0.83 6.70
CA ASP A 542 -4.87 1.00 6.01
C ASP A 542 -3.72 0.37 6.82
N ALA A 543 -3.90 -0.88 7.23
CA ALA A 543 -2.95 -1.58 8.08
C ALA A 543 -1.66 -1.93 7.35
N ASP A 544 -0.54 -2.04 8.06
CA ASP A 544 0.74 -2.46 7.49
C ASP A 544 0.79 -3.93 7.13
N GLU A 545 0.24 -4.77 8.01
CA GLU A 545 0.33 -6.21 7.90
C GLU A 545 -0.89 -6.87 8.52
N LEU A 546 -1.45 -7.86 7.83
CA LEU A 546 -2.36 -8.84 8.39
C LEU A 546 -1.57 -10.07 8.82
N GLN A 547 -1.57 -10.39 10.10
CA GLN A 547 -0.95 -11.58 10.67
C GLN A 547 -2.01 -12.66 10.90
N ASN A 548 -2.04 -13.69 10.07
CA ASN A 548 -2.97 -14.82 10.21
C ASN A 548 -2.30 -15.96 10.96
N TYR A 549 -2.62 -16.09 12.24
CA TYR A 549 -2.17 -17.19 13.09
C TYR A 549 -3.04 -18.43 12.92
N THR A 550 -2.39 -19.51 12.58
CA THR A 550 -2.99 -20.83 12.33
C THR A 550 -2.20 -21.93 13.06
N HIS A 551 -2.50 -23.19 12.78
CA HIS A 551 -1.80 -24.36 13.36
C HIS A 551 -0.61 -24.85 12.52
N VAL A 552 -0.35 -24.23 11.37
CA VAL A 552 0.75 -24.58 10.47
C VAL A 552 1.75 -23.43 10.36
N SER A 553 3.01 -23.75 10.05
CA SER A 553 4.13 -22.81 10.06
C SER A 553 4.29 -21.99 8.77
N GLY A 554 3.24 -21.85 7.99
CA GLY A 554 3.27 -21.11 6.72
C GLY A 554 2.83 -21.96 5.54
N ILE A 555 3.26 -21.57 4.35
CA ILE A 555 2.98 -22.25 3.09
C ILE A 555 4.22 -23.06 2.70
N PHE A 556 4.00 -24.26 2.16
CA PHE A 556 5.07 -25.20 1.80
C PHE A 556 5.11 -25.45 0.29
N THR A 557 6.25 -25.95 -0.18
CA THR A 557 6.48 -26.32 -1.58
C THR A 557 5.58 -27.48 -2.06
N ALA A 558 5.03 -28.24 -1.14
CA ALA A 558 3.99 -29.25 -1.34
C ALA A 558 3.27 -29.49 -0.01
N ASN A 559 2.18 -30.28 -0.02
CA ASN A 559 1.52 -30.66 1.23
C ASN A 559 2.47 -31.56 2.07
N PRO A 560 2.91 -31.11 3.27
CA PRO A 560 3.84 -31.87 4.09
C PRO A 560 3.28 -33.21 4.61
N ASP A 561 1.96 -33.39 4.63
CA ASP A 561 1.32 -34.67 4.98
C ASP A 561 1.48 -35.73 3.85
N LEU A 562 1.74 -35.28 2.62
CA LEU A 562 1.93 -36.13 1.44
C LEU A 562 3.40 -36.23 1.04
N VAL A 563 4.18 -35.18 1.22
CA VAL A 563 5.59 -35.06 0.80
C VAL A 563 6.45 -34.71 2.00
N ALA A 564 7.17 -35.67 2.53
CA ALA A 564 8.00 -35.51 3.74
C ALA A 564 9.10 -34.42 3.60
N ASP A 565 9.64 -34.25 2.38
CA ASP A 565 10.69 -33.27 2.06
C ASP A 565 10.14 -31.88 1.70
N ALA A 566 8.85 -31.62 1.89
CA ALA A 566 8.25 -30.33 1.62
C ALA A 566 8.91 -29.22 2.46
N LYS A 567 9.38 -28.16 1.81
CA LYS A 567 10.06 -27.04 2.44
C LYS A 567 9.10 -25.85 2.62
N LYS A 568 9.28 -25.14 3.72
CA LYS A 568 8.52 -23.89 3.93
C LYS A 568 9.00 -22.83 2.96
N ILE A 569 8.06 -22.07 2.40
CA ILE A 569 8.29 -20.92 1.53
C ILE A 569 8.34 -19.66 2.40
N GLU A 570 9.43 -18.91 2.34
CA GLU A 570 9.60 -17.71 3.15
C GLU A 570 8.80 -16.52 2.61
N LYS A 571 8.77 -16.36 1.26
CA LYS A 571 8.12 -15.24 0.58
C LYS A 571 7.37 -15.71 -0.67
N LEU A 572 6.16 -15.18 -0.86
CA LEU A 572 5.32 -15.34 -2.05
C LEU A 572 4.79 -13.98 -2.51
N SER A 573 4.52 -13.86 -3.80
CA SER A 573 3.72 -12.76 -4.33
C SER A 573 2.22 -13.00 -4.10
N PHE A 574 1.41 -11.94 -4.15
CA PHE A 574 -0.05 -12.08 -4.11
C PHE A 574 -0.60 -12.92 -5.26
N SER A 575 0.02 -12.86 -6.44
CA SER A 575 -0.37 -13.68 -7.60
C SER A 575 -0.18 -15.16 -7.31
N GLU A 576 0.99 -15.57 -6.83
CA GLU A 576 1.29 -16.97 -6.46
C GLU A 576 0.39 -17.45 -5.31
N ALA A 577 0.14 -16.60 -4.31
CA ALA A 577 -0.75 -16.91 -3.20
C ALA A 577 -2.21 -17.08 -3.65
N ASN A 578 -2.68 -16.30 -4.61
CA ASN A 578 -4.01 -16.42 -5.19
C ASN A 578 -4.16 -17.71 -6.00
N GLU A 579 -3.17 -18.08 -6.80
CA GLU A 579 -3.14 -19.35 -7.50
C GLU A 579 -3.20 -20.54 -6.51
N LEU A 580 -2.37 -20.48 -5.45
CA LEU A 580 -2.42 -21.51 -4.39
C LEU A 580 -3.80 -21.62 -3.73
N ALA A 581 -4.44 -20.46 -3.46
CA ALA A 581 -5.78 -20.42 -2.86
C ALA A 581 -6.85 -21.04 -3.77
N ASN A 582 -6.71 -20.90 -5.09
CA ASN A 582 -7.65 -21.44 -6.07
C ASN A 582 -7.41 -22.95 -6.33
N PHE A 583 -6.17 -23.42 -6.19
CA PHE A 583 -5.78 -24.78 -6.53
C PHE A 583 -5.48 -25.68 -5.31
N GLY A 584 -6.21 -25.52 -4.20
CA GLY A 584 -6.27 -26.50 -3.12
C GLY A 584 -5.51 -26.16 -1.84
N ALA A 585 -4.86 -25.00 -1.73
CA ALA A 585 -4.28 -24.58 -0.46
C ALA A 585 -5.40 -24.18 0.53
N THR A 586 -5.63 -25.00 1.55
CA THR A 586 -6.69 -24.77 2.55
C THR A 586 -6.45 -23.57 3.47
N ILE A 587 -5.22 -23.06 3.51
CA ILE A 587 -4.79 -21.99 4.43
C ILE A 587 -5.15 -20.60 3.88
N LEU A 588 -5.19 -20.47 2.56
CA LEU A 588 -5.50 -19.22 1.85
C LEU A 588 -6.89 -19.30 1.21
N HIS A 589 -7.48 -18.14 0.99
CA HIS A 589 -8.72 -18.01 0.23
C HIS A 589 -8.70 -16.70 -0.57
N ALA A 590 -9.15 -16.74 -1.82
CA ALA A 590 -9.15 -15.57 -2.72
C ALA A 590 -9.84 -14.34 -2.10
N LYS A 591 -10.99 -14.51 -1.44
CA LYS A 591 -11.68 -13.43 -0.71
C LYS A 591 -10.80 -12.70 0.31
N THR A 592 -9.79 -13.37 0.90
CA THR A 592 -8.86 -12.76 1.86
C THR A 592 -7.78 -11.95 1.15
N ILE A 593 -7.36 -12.37 -0.04
CA ILE A 593 -6.24 -11.78 -0.78
C ILE A 593 -6.66 -10.46 -1.44
N ILE A 594 -7.86 -10.39 -2.01
CA ILE A 594 -8.33 -9.24 -2.79
C ILE A 594 -8.27 -7.92 -2.00
N PRO A 595 -8.85 -7.79 -0.79
CA PRO A 595 -8.79 -6.54 -0.04
C PRO A 595 -7.37 -6.12 0.34
N LEU A 596 -6.47 -7.07 0.54
CA LEU A 596 -5.07 -6.79 0.88
C LEU A 596 -4.28 -6.32 -0.33
N LEU A 597 -4.55 -6.91 -1.50
CA LEU A 597 -3.92 -6.52 -2.77
C LEU A 597 -4.27 -5.06 -3.16
N GLU A 598 -5.51 -4.65 -2.97
CA GLU A 598 -5.98 -3.29 -3.29
C GLU A 598 -5.16 -2.17 -2.63
N LYS A 599 -4.64 -2.42 -1.43
CA LYS A 599 -3.84 -1.46 -0.66
C LYS A 599 -2.41 -1.92 -0.39
N ASN A 600 -1.94 -2.96 -1.07
CA ASN A 600 -0.60 -3.53 -0.90
C ASN A 600 -0.27 -3.90 0.57
N ILE A 601 -1.26 -4.38 1.32
CA ILE A 601 -1.12 -4.77 2.72
C ILE A 601 -0.48 -6.16 2.81
N ASN A 602 0.65 -6.29 3.44
CA ASN A 602 1.34 -7.56 3.61
C ASN A 602 0.49 -8.58 4.38
N LEU A 603 0.49 -9.84 3.94
CA LEU A 603 -0.12 -10.95 4.66
C LEU A 603 0.97 -11.89 5.17
N ARG A 604 0.96 -12.18 6.46
CA ARG A 604 1.89 -13.14 7.06
C ARG A 604 1.14 -14.31 7.67
N ILE A 605 1.49 -15.53 7.24
CA ILE A 605 0.94 -16.78 7.79
C ILE A 605 1.88 -17.26 8.90
N LEU A 606 1.36 -17.39 10.12
CA LEU A 606 2.13 -17.68 11.33
C LEU A 606 1.57 -18.89 12.08
N ASN A 607 2.43 -19.56 12.84
CA ASN A 607 2.03 -20.70 13.67
C ASN A 607 1.82 -20.29 15.13
N THR A 608 0.61 -20.49 15.66
CA THR A 608 0.30 -20.25 17.07
C THR A 608 1.13 -21.10 18.03
N PHE A 609 1.56 -22.29 17.59
CA PHE A 609 2.28 -23.26 18.41
C PHE A 609 3.80 -23.18 18.28
N GLN A 610 4.30 -22.36 17.35
CA GLN A 610 5.73 -22.11 17.09
C GLN A 610 5.96 -20.59 16.96
N LYS A 611 5.99 -19.92 18.11
CA LYS A 611 5.99 -18.43 18.20
C LYS A 611 7.22 -17.77 17.54
N GLU A 612 8.36 -18.46 17.53
CA GLU A 612 9.62 -17.95 16.97
C GLU A 612 9.70 -18.12 15.45
N ASP A 613 8.78 -18.87 14.86
CA ASP A 613 8.75 -19.07 13.42
C ASP A 613 8.24 -17.81 12.71
N LYS A 614 9.03 -17.32 11.75
CA LYS A 614 8.70 -16.13 10.94
C LYS A 614 7.57 -16.35 9.93
N GLY A 615 7.17 -17.62 9.72
CA GLY A 615 6.09 -18.01 8.81
C GLY A 615 6.40 -17.72 7.35
N THR A 616 5.34 -17.56 6.55
CA THR A 616 5.41 -17.15 5.14
C THR A 616 4.88 -15.74 4.99
N LEU A 617 5.64 -14.87 4.32
CA LEU A 617 5.27 -13.50 4.00
C LEU A 617 4.72 -13.45 2.56
N ILE A 618 3.53 -12.86 2.39
CA ILE A 618 2.90 -12.60 1.08
C ILE A 618 2.87 -11.10 0.86
N THR A 619 3.42 -10.65 -0.28
CA THR A 619 3.60 -9.23 -0.60
C THR A 619 3.25 -8.93 -2.06
N ALA A 620 3.19 -7.63 -2.43
CA ALA A 620 3.05 -7.22 -3.82
C ALA A 620 4.33 -7.44 -4.65
N GLU A 621 5.49 -7.49 -4.00
CA GLU A 621 6.76 -7.67 -4.70
C GLU A 621 6.88 -9.07 -5.29
N SER A 622 7.38 -9.14 -6.52
CA SER A 622 7.70 -10.38 -7.20
C SER A 622 8.65 -11.24 -6.37
N SER A 623 8.36 -12.53 -6.30
CA SER A 623 9.31 -13.51 -5.76
C SER A 623 10.33 -13.93 -6.83
N GLU A 624 11.32 -14.71 -6.44
CA GLU A 624 12.27 -15.31 -7.41
C GLU A 624 11.56 -16.14 -8.47
N LYS A 625 12.08 -16.16 -9.70
CA LYS A 625 11.57 -16.97 -10.81
C LYS A 625 11.63 -18.47 -10.50
N GLY A 626 10.72 -19.24 -11.10
CA GLY A 626 10.69 -20.68 -11.03
C GLY A 626 9.52 -21.28 -10.27
N ILE A 627 9.56 -22.61 -10.09
CA ILE A 627 8.51 -23.36 -9.40
C ILE A 627 8.60 -23.08 -7.88
N LYS A 628 7.49 -22.65 -7.29
CA LYS A 628 7.37 -22.38 -5.86
C LYS A 628 6.66 -23.50 -5.11
N SER A 629 5.58 -24.01 -5.67
CA SER A 629 4.77 -25.03 -5.00
C SER A 629 4.05 -25.94 -5.98
N ILE A 630 3.78 -27.14 -5.50
CA ILE A 630 2.88 -28.10 -6.14
C ILE A 630 1.66 -28.28 -5.23
N SER A 631 0.49 -28.01 -5.75
CA SER A 631 -0.78 -28.14 -5.01
C SER A 631 -1.64 -29.23 -5.62
N THR A 632 -2.50 -29.84 -4.79
CA THR A 632 -3.41 -30.89 -5.22
C THR A 632 -4.83 -30.62 -4.75
N ILE A 633 -5.80 -30.85 -5.62
CA ILE A 633 -7.21 -30.92 -5.27
C ILE A 633 -7.62 -32.37 -5.41
N ASN A 634 -7.99 -33.01 -4.32
CA ASN A 634 -8.48 -34.38 -4.27
C ASN A 634 -10.02 -34.38 -4.20
N ASN A 635 -10.62 -35.55 -4.32
CA ASN A 635 -12.10 -35.74 -4.22
C ASN A 635 -12.86 -34.97 -5.31
N VAL A 636 -12.33 -34.93 -6.50
CA VAL A 636 -12.99 -34.32 -7.67
C VAL A 636 -13.31 -35.42 -8.70
N SER A 637 -14.31 -35.16 -9.52
CA SER A 637 -14.62 -36.00 -10.68
C SER A 637 -14.49 -35.19 -11.96
N LEU A 638 -14.00 -35.82 -13.02
CA LEU A 638 -14.00 -35.30 -14.36
C LEU A 638 -15.30 -35.70 -15.05
N LEU A 639 -16.16 -34.76 -15.30
CA LEU A 639 -17.37 -34.93 -16.10
C LEU A 639 -17.06 -34.56 -17.54
N ASN A 640 -17.23 -35.52 -18.45
CA ASN A 640 -17.08 -35.35 -19.88
C ASN A 640 -18.46 -35.23 -20.54
N PHE A 641 -18.70 -34.13 -21.22
CA PHE A 641 -19.90 -33.87 -22.02
C PHE A 641 -19.49 -33.95 -23.50
N GLU A 642 -20.00 -34.94 -24.22
CA GLU A 642 -19.58 -35.25 -25.59
C GLU A 642 -20.74 -35.30 -26.57
N GLY A 643 -20.55 -34.74 -27.77
CA GLY A 643 -21.56 -34.82 -28.82
C GLY A 643 -21.03 -34.45 -30.20
N ARG A 644 -21.48 -35.16 -31.23
CA ARG A 644 -21.10 -34.88 -32.64
C ARG A 644 -21.81 -33.65 -33.19
N GLY A 645 -23.01 -33.34 -32.69
CA GLY A 645 -23.78 -32.19 -33.07
C GLY A 645 -23.47 -30.91 -32.31
N LEU A 646 -22.44 -30.91 -31.47
CA LEU A 646 -22.03 -29.72 -30.70
C LEU A 646 -21.17 -28.75 -31.52
N LEU A 647 -20.55 -29.21 -32.60
CA LEU A 647 -19.67 -28.43 -33.45
C LEU A 647 -20.42 -27.22 -34.05
N GLY A 648 -19.97 -26.00 -33.73
CA GLY A 648 -20.58 -24.76 -34.21
C GLY A 648 -21.94 -24.41 -33.60
N LYS A 649 -22.43 -25.17 -32.62
CA LYS A 649 -23.71 -24.90 -31.92
C LYS A 649 -23.53 -23.86 -30.82
N VAL A 650 -24.03 -22.66 -31.04
CA VAL A 650 -23.92 -21.55 -30.11
C VAL A 650 -24.77 -21.80 -28.85
N GLY A 651 -24.22 -21.55 -27.66
CA GLY A 651 -24.94 -21.52 -26.39
C GLY A 651 -24.98 -22.83 -25.62
N VAL A 652 -24.30 -23.89 -26.04
CA VAL A 652 -24.21 -25.17 -25.32
C VAL A 652 -23.60 -24.96 -23.94
N ASP A 653 -22.50 -24.23 -23.86
CA ASP A 653 -21.80 -23.92 -22.61
C ASP A 653 -22.73 -23.21 -21.62
N ALA A 654 -23.47 -22.20 -22.09
CA ALA A 654 -24.44 -21.47 -21.27
C ALA A 654 -25.49 -22.38 -20.64
N ARG A 655 -26.00 -23.37 -21.41
CA ARG A 655 -26.97 -24.35 -20.93
C ARG A 655 -26.35 -25.27 -19.89
N ILE A 656 -25.13 -25.76 -20.13
CA ILE A 656 -24.39 -26.61 -19.17
C ILE A 656 -24.23 -25.87 -17.83
N PHE A 657 -23.69 -24.64 -17.86
CA PHE A 657 -23.47 -23.88 -16.63
C PHE A 657 -24.77 -23.47 -15.94
N LYS A 658 -25.84 -23.19 -16.69
CA LYS A 658 -27.15 -22.91 -16.12
C LYS A 658 -27.70 -24.12 -15.36
N ALA A 659 -27.69 -25.29 -15.97
CA ALA A 659 -28.17 -26.52 -15.34
C ALA A 659 -27.40 -26.87 -14.04
N LEU A 660 -26.08 -26.70 -14.07
CA LEU A 660 -25.24 -26.90 -12.88
C LEU A 660 -25.46 -25.82 -11.82
N SER A 661 -25.64 -24.57 -12.20
CA SER A 661 -25.90 -23.42 -11.31
C SER A 661 -27.26 -23.60 -10.58
N GLU A 662 -28.30 -24.05 -11.25
CA GLU A 662 -29.63 -24.33 -10.63
C GLU A 662 -29.55 -25.39 -9.54
N LYS A 663 -28.50 -26.22 -9.58
CA LYS A 663 -28.20 -27.21 -8.54
C LYS A 663 -27.13 -26.73 -7.56
N ASN A 664 -26.65 -25.49 -7.64
CA ASN A 664 -25.54 -24.99 -6.84
C ASN A 664 -24.28 -25.87 -6.96
N ILE A 665 -23.97 -26.36 -8.16
CA ILE A 665 -22.78 -27.16 -8.44
C ILE A 665 -21.74 -26.22 -9.07
N SER A 666 -20.60 -26.07 -8.40
CA SER A 666 -19.48 -25.27 -8.89
C SER A 666 -18.58 -26.09 -9.80
N VAL A 667 -18.12 -25.47 -10.88
CA VAL A 667 -17.13 -26.04 -11.79
C VAL A 667 -15.77 -25.42 -11.48
N SER A 668 -14.78 -26.24 -11.15
CA SER A 668 -13.43 -25.77 -10.77
C SER A 668 -12.51 -25.54 -11.98
N ILE A 669 -12.60 -26.41 -12.98
CA ILE A 669 -11.80 -26.33 -14.22
C ILE A 669 -12.67 -26.71 -15.41
N ILE A 670 -12.46 -26.00 -16.51
CA ILE A 670 -13.12 -26.25 -17.80
C ILE A 670 -12.04 -26.56 -18.82
N SER A 671 -12.20 -27.63 -19.56
CA SER A 671 -11.35 -28.00 -20.67
C SER A 671 -12.20 -28.27 -21.90
N GLN A 672 -12.01 -27.53 -22.98
CA GLN A 672 -12.70 -27.73 -24.24
C GLN A 672 -11.70 -28.12 -25.32
N GLY A 673 -11.98 -29.21 -26.01
CA GLY A 673 -11.15 -29.62 -27.15
C GLY A 673 -11.31 -28.70 -28.35
N SER A 674 -10.26 -28.53 -29.14
CA SER A 674 -10.27 -27.72 -30.38
C SER A 674 -11.30 -28.18 -31.43
N SER A 675 -11.80 -29.39 -31.30
CA SER A 675 -12.86 -29.94 -32.15
C SER A 675 -14.27 -29.53 -31.76
N GLU A 676 -14.44 -28.79 -30.62
CA GLU A 676 -15.74 -28.40 -30.05
C GLU A 676 -16.72 -29.57 -29.80
N ARG A 677 -16.21 -30.82 -29.80
CA ARG A 677 -17.02 -32.05 -29.66
C ARG A 677 -17.12 -32.57 -28.24
N GLY A 678 -16.33 -32.01 -27.34
CA GLY A 678 -16.28 -32.44 -25.95
C GLY A 678 -15.87 -31.33 -25.01
N ILE A 679 -16.53 -31.27 -23.85
CA ILE A 679 -16.23 -30.34 -22.76
C ILE A 679 -15.99 -31.20 -21.53
N GLY A 680 -14.79 -31.06 -20.96
CA GLY A 680 -14.40 -31.64 -19.67
C GLY A 680 -14.60 -30.63 -18.56
N LEU A 681 -15.27 -31.03 -17.49
CA LEU A 681 -15.57 -30.21 -16.32
C LEU A 681 -15.08 -30.90 -15.06
N ILE A 682 -14.26 -30.22 -14.25
CA ILE A 682 -13.88 -30.71 -12.92
C ILE A 682 -14.85 -30.15 -11.90
N ILE A 683 -15.50 -31.05 -11.17
CA ILE A 683 -16.50 -30.76 -10.15
C ILE A 683 -16.22 -31.55 -8.87
N ASP A 684 -16.88 -31.19 -7.76
CA ASP A 684 -16.82 -31.96 -6.51
C ASP A 684 -17.31 -33.37 -6.74
N GLY A 685 -16.51 -34.39 -6.41
CA GLY A 685 -16.84 -35.81 -6.61
C GLY A 685 -18.13 -36.24 -5.92
N ASN A 686 -18.43 -35.66 -4.74
CA ASN A 686 -19.69 -35.97 -4.02
C ASN A 686 -20.96 -35.49 -4.77
N ARG A 687 -20.80 -34.56 -5.73
CA ARG A 687 -21.91 -33.97 -6.50
C ARG A 687 -21.97 -34.49 -7.95
N ALA A 688 -21.06 -35.39 -8.34
CA ALA A 688 -20.90 -35.82 -9.71
C ALA A 688 -22.19 -36.46 -10.30
N ASN A 689 -22.81 -37.35 -9.56
CA ASN A 689 -24.06 -38.00 -10.02
C ASN A 689 -25.22 -37.00 -10.17
N GLU A 690 -25.33 -36.03 -9.25
CA GLU A 690 -26.36 -34.98 -9.34
C GLU A 690 -26.11 -34.05 -10.56
N ALA A 691 -24.85 -33.77 -10.87
CA ALA A 691 -24.47 -32.99 -12.06
C ALA A 691 -24.90 -33.68 -13.35
N VAL A 692 -24.61 -34.98 -13.46
CA VAL A 692 -25.06 -35.79 -14.64
C VAL A 692 -26.55 -35.75 -14.81
N LEU A 693 -27.30 -36.02 -13.74
CA LEU A 693 -28.77 -35.99 -13.80
C LEU A 693 -29.33 -34.62 -14.20
N ALA A 694 -28.69 -33.53 -13.75
CA ALA A 694 -29.10 -32.19 -14.13
C ALA A 694 -28.84 -31.92 -15.63
N LEU A 695 -27.70 -32.35 -16.13
CA LEU A 695 -27.33 -32.19 -17.55
C LEU A 695 -28.17 -33.12 -18.46
N GLU A 696 -28.40 -34.36 -18.08
CA GLU A 696 -29.25 -35.27 -18.84
C GLU A 696 -30.68 -34.73 -19.03
N ARG A 697 -31.23 -34.08 -17.98
CA ARG A 697 -32.54 -33.41 -18.09
C ARG A 697 -32.51 -32.21 -19.01
N GLU A 698 -31.50 -31.35 -18.90
CA GLU A 698 -31.37 -30.14 -19.72
C GLU A 698 -31.19 -30.49 -21.20
N PHE A 699 -30.46 -31.56 -21.50
CA PHE A 699 -30.11 -31.97 -22.86
C PHE A 699 -30.91 -33.16 -23.39
N GLU A 700 -32.06 -33.52 -22.78
CA GLU A 700 -32.86 -34.65 -23.18
C GLU A 700 -33.24 -34.63 -24.67
N ASN A 701 -33.64 -33.49 -25.22
CA ASN A 701 -33.96 -33.35 -26.61
C ASN A 701 -32.72 -33.47 -27.52
N ASP A 702 -31.54 -33.00 -27.06
CA ASP A 702 -30.30 -33.09 -27.83
C ASP A 702 -29.79 -34.56 -27.87
N PHE A 703 -30.10 -35.40 -26.87
CA PHE A 703 -29.88 -36.82 -26.91
C PHE A 703 -30.77 -37.50 -27.99
N TYR A 704 -32.05 -37.16 -28.00
CA TYR A 704 -32.97 -37.68 -29.04
C TYR A 704 -32.55 -37.25 -30.46
N ALA A 705 -32.03 -36.04 -30.60
CA ALA A 705 -31.53 -35.52 -31.88
C ALA A 705 -30.13 -36.09 -32.24
N GLN A 706 -29.50 -36.86 -31.39
CA GLN A 706 -28.12 -37.38 -31.51
C GLN A 706 -27.07 -36.28 -31.61
N ASP A 707 -27.35 -35.08 -31.15
CA ASP A 707 -26.41 -33.96 -31.03
C ASP A 707 -25.49 -34.18 -29.86
N VAL A 708 -26.00 -34.69 -28.70
CA VAL A 708 -25.23 -35.13 -27.54
C VAL A 708 -25.16 -36.66 -27.58
N ASN A 709 -23.96 -37.18 -27.45
CA ASN A 709 -23.72 -38.64 -27.49
C ASN A 709 -23.65 -39.25 -26.09
N GLN A 710 -22.94 -38.60 -25.20
CA GLN A 710 -22.62 -39.15 -23.89
C GLN A 710 -22.31 -38.06 -22.87
N ILE A 711 -22.75 -38.29 -21.62
CA ILE A 711 -22.24 -37.62 -20.45
C ILE A 711 -21.63 -38.71 -19.57
N SER A 712 -20.35 -38.63 -19.31
CA SER A 712 -19.60 -39.62 -18.53
C SER A 712 -18.86 -38.99 -17.37
N ILE A 713 -18.62 -39.79 -16.34
CA ILE A 713 -17.85 -39.40 -15.15
C ILE A 713 -16.59 -40.27 -15.09
N VAL A 714 -15.48 -39.66 -14.76
CA VAL A 714 -14.28 -40.33 -14.28
C VAL A 714 -14.10 -39.92 -12.82
N ASP A 715 -14.34 -40.84 -11.91
CA ASP A 715 -14.19 -40.65 -10.47
C ASP A 715 -12.75 -40.85 -10.01
N ASP A 716 -12.43 -40.51 -8.77
CA ASP A 716 -11.13 -40.66 -8.13
C ASP A 716 -9.99 -39.95 -8.88
N VAL A 717 -10.26 -38.81 -9.49
CA VAL A 717 -9.25 -37.97 -10.11
C VAL A 717 -8.73 -36.92 -9.12
N ALA A 718 -7.51 -36.48 -9.35
CA ALA A 718 -6.93 -35.36 -8.63
C ALA A 718 -6.42 -34.31 -9.62
N VAL A 719 -6.58 -33.04 -9.25
CA VAL A 719 -5.93 -31.94 -9.98
C VAL A 719 -4.58 -31.66 -9.33
N ILE A 720 -3.52 -31.70 -10.11
CA ILE A 720 -2.17 -31.32 -9.69
C ILE A 720 -1.82 -30.00 -10.37
N SER A 721 -1.52 -28.97 -9.59
CA SER A 721 -1.17 -27.64 -10.09
C SER A 721 0.25 -27.29 -9.71
N ILE A 722 1.02 -26.78 -10.68
CA ILE A 722 2.39 -26.27 -10.48
C ILE A 722 2.30 -24.76 -10.46
N ILE A 723 2.76 -24.16 -9.36
CA ILE A 723 2.64 -22.73 -9.11
C ILE A 723 4.02 -22.10 -9.04
N GLY A 724 4.20 -20.96 -9.73
CA GLY A 724 5.46 -20.23 -9.79
C GLY A 724 5.43 -19.11 -10.82
N GLN A 725 6.58 -18.46 -11.04
CA GLN A 725 6.75 -17.39 -12.01
C GLN A 725 7.62 -17.83 -13.20
N ASP A 726 7.31 -17.29 -14.40
CA ASP A 726 8.02 -17.55 -15.66
C ASP A 726 8.17 -19.06 -15.98
N LEU A 727 7.12 -19.83 -15.73
CA LEU A 727 7.10 -21.29 -15.94
C LEU A 727 7.31 -21.70 -17.41
N SER A 728 7.12 -20.80 -18.37
CA SER A 728 7.36 -21.05 -19.80
C SER A 728 8.81 -21.38 -20.14
N GLU A 729 9.77 -20.98 -19.30
CA GLU A 729 11.20 -21.31 -19.46
C GLU A 729 11.56 -22.71 -18.91
N PHE A 730 10.65 -23.35 -18.17
CA PHE A 730 10.89 -24.65 -17.55
C PHE A 730 10.33 -25.81 -18.39
N HIS A 731 11.14 -26.38 -19.26
CA HIS A 731 10.81 -27.61 -20.03
C HIS A 731 10.70 -28.89 -19.19
N LEU A 732 10.86 -28.81 -17.87
CA LEU A 732 11.02 -29.97 -16.97
C LEU A 732 9.74 -30.60 -16.40
N PRO A 733 8.56 -29.94 -16.27
CA PRO A 733 7.44 -30.57 -15.59
C PRO A 733 6.89 -31.81 -16.32
N TYR A 734 6.91 -31.81 -17.64
CA TYR A 734 6.34 -32.89 -18.45
C TYR A 734 7.10 -34.20 -18.31
N ASN A 735 8.43 -34.12 -18.28
CA ASN A 735 9.30 -35.32 -18.18
C ASN A 735 9.35 -35.90 -16.76
N ALA A 736 9.09 -35.11 -15.71
CA ALA A 736 9.06 -35.60 -14.34
C ALA A 736 7.74 -36.33 -14.01
N LEU A 737 6.64 -35.95 -14.64
CA LEU A 737 5.32 -36.60 -14.47
C LEU A 737 5.27 -37.97 -15.19
N ILE A 738 6.00 -38.15 -16.29
CA ILE A 738 6.01 -39.41 -17.09
C ILE A 738 6.95 -40.47 -16.50
N LYS A 739 7.94 -40.10 -15.70
CA LYS A 739 8.92 -41.05 -15.14
C LYS A 739 8.43 -41.87 -13.94
N ASN A 740 7.26 -41.58 -13.41
CA ASN A 740 6.68 -42.25 -12.22
C ASN A 740 5.35 -42.96 -12.51
N GLN A 741 5.13 -43.41 -13.77
CA GLN A 741 4.08 -44.38 -14.09
C GLN A 741 4.66 -45.77 -14.13
#